data_e42421f497e59c18decb78854b32d4f1
#
_entry.id   e42421f497e59c18decb78854b32d4f1
#
_cell.length_a   1.000
_cell.length_b   1.000
_cell.length_c   1.000
_cell.angle_alpha   90.00
_cell.angle_beta   90.00
_cell.angle_gamma   90.00
#
_symmetry.space_group_name_H-M   'P 1'
#
loop_
_entity.id
_entity.type
_entity.pdbx_description
1 polymer ?
#
loop_
_entity_poly.entity_id
_entity_poly.type
_entity_poly.pdbx_seq_one_letter_code
_entity_poly.pdbx_strand_id
1 'polypeptide(L)'
;MSDQTTVTYSTIDANEAVASVAYRFSEVIAIYPITPSSPMGESAESWAAVNRKNLWGTVPSVVEMQSEGGAAGTVHGALQTGALATTFTASQGLLLMIPNMFKIAGELTPAVFHVAARSLAYQALSIFGDHSDVMSARSCGWAMLCGSSTQEAADFAAISHAATLESRIPFINFFDGFRTSHEIGKIADITDDTLNGMIKQEWLDSFRERALTPDAPVLRGTAQNPDVYFQGRETVNRFYEATPAIVQNAMDKFAELTGRSYHLVDYTGAPDAERVIILMGSGAEAVEETVEAMMTRENAKVGVLKVRLFRPFPAAELVKALPATVRKIAVLDRTKEPGSQGEPLHQDIIQALFDAQANGTLPFTNGMPKVVGGRYGLSSKEFTPAMVKGVYDNLALDTPKNHFTIGINDDVLGTSLPYDEDYSTEADDVTRAMFFGLGSDGTVGANKDAIKIIGQHTNLYVQGYFVYDSKKSGSSTISHLRFGPRPIKSTYLITKANFLALHQPSLLDLFDFLKNAANGATFLMNSPHPADKLWDTLPARMQQQILDKNIKLYTIDAFAVARKTGMGGRINMIMQTCFFKLASVIPADEAIGYIKKAIAKTYAKKGQEVVDKNIAAVDATLENLHQVDTTGKTVNGHAIPPAMSPDCLLYTSPSPRD
;
A
#
# COMPACT_ATOMS: atom_id res chain seq x y z
N MET A 1 30.73 20.46 -14.84
CA MET A 1 30.65 19.16 -14.15
C MET A 1 29.44 19.27 -13.28
N SER A 2 28.32 18.64 -13.67
CA SER A 2 27.10 18.59 -12.85
C SER A 2 27.41 17.72 -11.64
N ASP A 3 27.35 18.31 -10.44
CA ASP A 3 27.28 17.54 -9.20
C ASP A 3 26.13 16.53 -9.36
N GLN A 4 26.46 15.26 -9.57
CA GLN A 4 25.47 14.18 -9.47
C GLN A 4 25.08 14.12 -8.00
N THR A 5 23.96 14.74 -7.66
CA THR A 5 23.36 14.62 -6.32
C THR A 5 23.16 13.13 -6.07
N THR A 6 23.93 12.59 -5.13
CA THR A 6 23.84 11.15 -4.79
C THR A 6 22.44 10.88 -4.24
N VAL A 7 21.66 10.09 -4.97
CA VAL A 7 20.31 9.70 -4.53
C VAL A 7 20.43 8.89 -3.24
N THR A 8 19.82 9.36 -2.17
CA THR A 8 19.71 8.63 -0.91
C THR A 8 18.43 7.79 -0.89
N TYR A 9 18.45 6.72 -0.12
CA TYR A 9 17.32 5.79 -0.03
C TYR A 9 16.95 5.54 1.42
N SER A 10 15.65 5.52 1.69
CA SER A 10 15.07 5.10 2.95
C SER A 10 14.26 3.82 2.79
N THR A 11 14.18 3.04 3.87
CA THR A 11 13.35 1.83 3.91
C THR A 11 12.26 2.05 4.95
N ILE A 12 11.12 2.54 4.48
CA ILE A 12 10.00 3.01 5.29
C ILE A 12 8.66 2.64 4.65
N ASP A 13 7.56 2.80 5.38
CA ASP A 13 6.22 2.64 4.83
C ASP A 13 5.67 3.95 4.25
N ALA A 14 4.54 3.84 3.53
CA ALA A 14 3.98 5.02 2.87
C ALA A 14 3.44 6.06 3.87
N ASN A 15 2.94 5.65 5.04
CA ASN A 15 2.52 6.61 6.06
C ASN A 15 3.67 7.51 6.50
N GLU A 16 4.85 6.93 6.83
CA GLU A 16 6.03 7.69 7.22
C GLU A 16 6.54 8.56 6.06
N ALA A 17 6.56 8.01 4.84
CA ALA A 17 7.02 8.71 3.64
C ALA A 17 6.16 9.95 3.32
N VAL A 18 4.83 9.79 3.29
CA VAL A 18 3.86 10.87 3.04
C VAL A 18 3.88 11.91 4.16
N ALA A 19 3.86 11.46 5.42
CA ALA A 19 3.94 12.35 6.57
C ALA A 19 5.19 13.23 6.55
N SER A 20 6.34 12.67 6.10
CA SER A 20 7.59 13.42 5.99
C SER A 20 7.48 14.58 4.99
N VAL A 21 6.78 14.40 3.88
CA VAL A 21 6.53 15.46 2.90
C VAL A 21 5.53 16.48 3.44
N ALA A 22 4.37 16.01 3.91
CA ALA A 22 3.30 16.85 4.44
C ALA A 22 3.77 17.74 5.59
N TYR A 23 4.56 17.19 6.52
CA TYR A 23 5.14 17.91 7.64
C TYR A 23 5.99 19.10 7.18
N ARG A 24 6.84 18.89 6.17
CA ARG A 24 7.76 19.91 5.66
C ARG A 24 7.03 21.05 4.95
N PHE A 25 5.88 20.78 4.31
CA PHE A 25 5.07 21.81 3.66
C PHE A 25 4.12 22.55 4.61
N SER A 26 3.77 21.98 5.77
CA SER A 26 2.69 22.50 6.60
C SER A 26 3.18 23.38 7.74
N GLU A 27 2.37 24.38 8.10
CA GLU A 27 2.52 25.21 9.30
C GLU A 27 1.55 24.75 10.41
N VAL A 28 0.40 24.16 10.00
CA VAL A 28 -0.59 23.56 10.91
C VAL A 28 -0.96 22.16 10.42
N ILE A 29 -0.95 21.19 11.33
CA ILE A 29 -1.36 19.82 11.10
C ILE A 29 -2.44 19.48 12.12
N ALA A 30 -3.70 19.45 11.69
CA ALA A 30 -4.81 19.09 12.57
C ALA A 30 -5.18 17.63 12.36
N ILE A 31 -5.18 16.84 13.43
CA ILE A 31 -5.36 15.39 13.36
C ILE A 31 -6.51 14.92 14.27
N TYR A 32 -7.10 13.81 13.89
CA TYR A 32 -7.84 12.92 14.77
C TYR A 32 -7.50 11.48 14.35
N PRO A 33 -6.78 10.72 15.19
CA PRO A 33 -6.20 9.43 14.79
C PRO A 33 -7.27 8.42 14.36
N ILE A 34 -7.10 7.89 13.15
CA ILE A 34 -7.93 6.82 12.60
C ILE A 34 -7.07 5.83 11.81
N THR A 35 -7.20 4.54 12.10
CA THR A 35 -6.51 3.47 11.36
C THR A 35 -7.04 3.42 9.90
N PRO A 36 -6.17 3.31 8.85
CA PRO A 36 -4.73 3.08 8.90
C PRO A 36 -3.87 4.35 8.74
N SER A 37 -4.42 5.55 8.88
CA SER A 37 -3.70 6.82 8.69
C SER A 37 -3.01 7.34 9.98
N SER A 38 -3.32 6.77 11.16
CA SER A 38 -2.78 7.22 12.45
C SER A 38 -1.25 7.39 12.49
N PRO A 39 -0.43 6.49 11.88
CA PRO A 39 1.03 6.63 11.91
C PRO A 39 1.55 7.91 11.24
N MET A 40 0.79 8.53 10.32
CA MET A 40 1.15 9.83 9.75
C MET A 40 1.12 10.94 10.82
N GLY A 41 0.06 10.96 11.63
CA GLY A 41 -0.07 11.89 12.75
C GLY A 41 0.99 11.67 13.82
N GLU A 42 1.20 10.41 14.24
CA GLU A 42 2.22 10.01 15.22
C GLU A 42 3.63 10.44 14.80
N SER A 43 3.96 10.30 13.50
CA SER A 43 5.22 10.77 12.95
C SER A 43 5.35 12.28 13.04
N ALA A 44 4.30 13.02 12.64
CA ALA A 44 4.28 14.47 12.70
C ALA A 44 4.45 15.00 14.13
N GLU A 45 3.75 14.42 15.11
CA GLU A 45 3.90 14.75 16.53
C GLU A 45 5.32 14.48 17.04
N SER A 46 5.88 13.31 16.70
CA SER A 46 7.24 12.94 17.09
C SER A 46 8.29 13.93 16.56
N TRP A 47 8.13 14.40 15.34
CA TRP A 47 9.05 15.38 14.75
C TRP A 47 8.85 16.79 15.35
N ALA A 48 7.62 17.21 15.62
CA ALA A 48 7.34 18.47 16.30
C ALA A 48 7.90 18.48 17.73
N ALA A 49 7.79 17.37 18.46
CA ALA A 49 8.32 17.22 19.83
C ALA A 49 9.84 17.39 19.93
N VAL A 50 10.58 17.09 18.83
CA VAL A 50 12.04 17.31 18.77
C VAL A 50 12.40 18.62 18.06
N ASN A 51 11.44 19.52 17.87
CA ASN A 51 11.59 20.83 17.21
C ASN A 51 12.13 20.75 15.77
N ARG A 52 11.77 19.72 14.99
CA ARG A 52 12.10 19.66 13.57
C ARG A 52 11.41 20.79 12.83
N LYS A 53 12.16 21.57 12.07
CA LYS A 53 11.62 22.67 11.28
C LYS A 53 11.05 22.18 9.95
N ASN A 54 10.03 22.88 9.47
CA ASN A 54 9.48 22.75 8.13
C ASN A 54 10.30 23.61 7.12
N LEU A 55 9.89 23.65 5.85
CA LEU A 55 10.56 24.44 4.80
C LEU A 55 10.53 25.94 5.07
N TRP A 56 9.58 26.41 5.89
CA TRP A 56 9.42 27.84 6.23
C TRP A 56 10.22 28.25 7.46
N GLY A 57 11.03 27.34 8.01
CA GLY A 57 11.87 27.59 9.18
C GLY A 57 11.14 27.57 10.53
N THR A 58 9.86 27.19 10.56
CA THR A 58 9.04 27.05 11.76
C THR A 58 8.83 25.58 12.13
N VAL A 59 8.41 25.32 13.37
CA VAL A 59 7.94 24.00 13.79
C VAL A 59 6.43 23.97 13.58
N PRO A 60 5.88 23.03 12.79
CA PRO A 60 4.45 22.92 12.61
C PRO A 60 3.69 22.77 13.93
N SER A 61 2.56 23.46 14.05
CA SER A 61 1.62 23.23 15.14
C SER A 61 0.82 21.96 14.83
N VAL A 62 1.13 20.88 15.56
CA VAL A 62 0.39 19.61 15.45
C VAL A 62 -0.66 19.59 16.54
N VAL A 63 -1.95 19.48 16.18
CA VAL A 63 -3.08 19.59 17.11
C VAL A 63 -4.01 18.41 16.94
N GLU A 64 -4.20 17.63 18.02
CA GLU A 64 -5.22 16.58 18.07
C GLU A 64 -6.57 17.19 18.46
N MET A 65 -7.58 16.88 17.65
CA MET A 65 -8.93 17.41 17.81
C MET A 65 -9.86 16.35 18.43
N GLN A 66 -11.13 16.70 18.68
CA GLN A 66 -12.13 15.79 19.27
C GLN A 66 -12.85 14.93 18.22
N SER A 67 -12.71 15.29 16.94
CA SER A 67 -13.27 14.54 15.80
C SER A 67 -12.61 14.98 14.50
N GLU A 68 -12.77 14.17 13.46
CA GLU A 68 -12.30 14.51 12.11
C GLU A 68 -12.98 15.78 11.57
N GLY A 69 -14.26 16.00 11.88
CA GLY A 69 -14.95 17.25 11.55
C GLY A 69 -14.31 18.47 12.22
N GLY A 70 -13.85 18.31 13.46
CA GLY A 70 -13.07 19.33 14.18
C GLY A 70 -11.71 19.57 13.54
N ALA A 71 -11.01 18.51 13.13
CA ALA A 71 -9.73 18.61 12.41
C ALA A 71 -9.90 19.38 11.09
N ALA A 72 -10.90 19.04 10.28
CA ALA A 72 -11.20 19.76 9.04
C ALA A 72 -11.59 21.22 9.27
N GLY A 73 -12.33 21.51 10.34
CA GLY A 73 -12.65 22.87 10.76
C GLY A 73 -11.42 23.69 11.15
N THR A 74 -10.47 23.06 11.86
CA THR A 74 -9.17 23.67 12.22
C THR A 74 -8.33 23.95 10.98
N VAL A 75 -8.23 22.99 10.04
CA VAL A 75 -7.57 23.23 8.75
C VAL A 75 -8.22 24.40 8.02
N HIS A 76 -9.55 24.43 7.91
CA HIS A 76 -10.26 25.53 7.27
C HIS A 76 -9.92 26.88 7.92
N GLY A 77 -9.97 26.97 9.25
CA GLY A 77 -9.61 28.20 9.98
C GLY A 77 -8.16 28.64 9.73
N ALA A 78 -7.21 27.72 9.76
CA ALA A 78 -5.81 28.00 9.48
C ALA A 78 -5.61 28.54 8.04
N LEU A 79 -6.25 27.90 7.05
CA LEU A 79 -6.21 28.36 5.66
C LEU A 79 -6.77 29.77 5.47
N GLN A 80 -7.82 30.15 6.24
CA GLN A 80 -8.40 31.51 6.20
C GLN A 80 -7.41 32.57 6.66
N THR A 81 -6.47 32.24 7.53
CA THR A 81 -5.44 33.15 8.03
C THR A 81 -4.14 33.11 7.22
N GLY A 82 -4.09 32.37 6.11
CA GLY A 82 -2.94 32.26 5.23
C GLY A 82 -1.88 31.25 5.68
N ALA A 83 -2.19 30.40 6.68
CA ALA A 83 -1.32 29.33 7.10
C ALA A 83 -1.54 28.08 6.23
N LEU A 84 -0.44 27.43 5.81
CA LEU A 84 -0.49 26.15 5.10
C LEU A 84 -0.86 25.03 6.06
N ALA A 85 -1.93 24.33 5.77
CA ALA A 85 -2.50 23.34 6.68
C ALA A 85 -2.86 22.03 5.98
N THR A 86 -2.72 20.92 6.72
CA THR A 86 -3.02 19.57 6.27
C THR A 86 -3.66 18.71 7.36
N THR A 87 -4.19 17.56 6.96
CA THR A 87 -4.67 16.50 7.86
C THR A 87 -4.44 15.12 7.27
N PHE A 88 -4.51 14.11 8.13
CA PHE A 88 -4.40 12.70 7.80
C PHE A 88 -5.67 11.98 8.24
N THR A 89 -6.30 11.22 7.35
CA THR A 89 -7.59 10.59 7.66
C THR A 89 -7.85 9.33 6.83
N ALA A 90 -8.99 8.69 7.09
CA ALA A 90 -9.48 7.50 6.39
C ALA A 90 -10.98 7.30 6.67
N SER A 91 -11.67 6.51 5.84
CA SER A 91 -12.99 5.93 6.12
C SER A 91 -14.04 6.96 6.57
N GLN A 92 -14.79 6.66 7.65
CA GLN A 92 -15.79 7.57 8.22
C GLN A 92 -15.20 8.91 8.60
N GLY A 93 -13.90 8.97 8.96
CA GLY A 93 -13.23 10.22 9.27
C GLY A 93 -13.24 11.18 8.09
N LEU A 94 -12.95 10.71 6.88
CA LEU A 94 -13.06 11.52 5.67
C LEU A 94 -14.49 12.01 5.44
N LEU A 95 -15.50 11.14 5.67
CA LEU A 95 -16.90 11.52 5.50
C LEU A 95 -17.34 12.61 6.48
N LEU A 96 -16.83 12.58 7.71
CA LEU A 96 -17.10 13.65 8.70
C LEU A 96 -16.45 14.99 8.32
N MET A 97 -15.46 14.99 7.43
CA MET A 97 -14.81 16.20 6.91
C MET A 97 -15.58 16.84 5.74
N ILE A 98 -16.46 16.11 5.06
CA ILE A 98 -17.14 16.51 3.81
C ILE A 98 -17.74 17.94 3.88
N PRO A 99 -18.48 18.35 4.92
CA PRO A 99 -19.04 19.70 4.98
C PRO A 99 -17.96 20.79 4.88
N ASN A 100 -16.84 20.62 5.59
CA ASN A 100 -15.70 21.54 5.51
C ASN A 100 -14.96 21.44 4.17
N MET A 101 -14.89 20.25 3.58
CA MET A 101 -14.26 20.06 2.26
C MET A 101 -14.98 20.86 1.17
N PHE A 102 -16.31 20.84 1.13
CA PHE A 102 -17.09 21.68 0.22
C PHE A 102 -16.77 23.16 0.42
N LYS A 103 -16.61 23.59 1.67
CA LYS A 103 -16.31 24.97 2.01
C LYS A 103 -14.92 25.38 1.54
N ILE A 104 -13.90 24.58 1.83
CA ILE A 104 -12.50 24.81 1.42
C ILE A 104 -12.39 24.89 -0.11
N ALA A 105 -13.04 23.96 -0.84
CA ALA A 105 -13.06 23.96 -2.29
C ALA A 105 -13.78 25.18 -2.88
N GLY A 106 -14.96 25.54 -2.33
CA GLY A 106 -15.74 26.68 -2.79
C GLY A 106 -15.04 28.02 -2.57
N GLU A 107 -14.13 28.10 -1.61
CA GLU A 107 -13.32 29.29 -1.33
C GLU A 107 -11.99 29.32 -2.09
N LEU A 108 -11.68 28.28 -2.87
CA LEU A 108 -10.45 28.15 -3.65
C LEU A 108 -9.19 28.34 -2.76
N THR A 109 -9.17 27.67 -1.62
CA THR A 109 -8.06 27.68 -0.67
C THR A 109 -7.20 26.42 -0.83
N PRO A 110 -5.87 26.57 -0.95
CA PRO A 110 -4.98 25.44 -1.17
C PRO A 110 -4.87 24.58 0.10
N ALA A 111 -5.18 23.31 -0.02
CA ALA A 111 -5.01 22.33 1.05
C ALA A 111 -4.71 20.95 0.45
N VAL A 112 -4.04 20.10 1.19
CA VAL A 112 -3.88 18.68 0.83
C VAL A 112 -4.33 17.83 2.02
N PHE A 113 -5.28 16.93 1.78
CA PHE A 113 -5.64 15.88 2.72
C PHE A 113 -4.98 14.59 2.26
N HIS A 114 -4.24 13.94 3.15
CA HIS A 114 -3.61 12.66 2.88
C HIS A 114 -4.47 11.54 3.43
N VAL A 115 -4.90 10.64 2.54
CA VAL A 115 -5.88 9.61 2.87
C VAL A 115 -5.32 8.23 2.63
N ALA A 116 -5.14 7.45 3.70
CA ALA A 116 -4.93 6.02 3.61
C ALA A 116 -6.30 5.35 3.43
N ALA A 117 -6.73 5.21 2.17
CA ALA A 117 -8.10 4.86 1.79
C ALA A 117 -8.57 3.55 2.43
N ARG A 118 -9.74 3.57 3.07
CA ARG A 118 -10.28 2.49 3.88
C ARG A 118 -11.77 2.29 3.65
N SER A 119 -12.19 1.02 3.74
CA SER A 119 -13.61 0.63 3.72
C SER A 119 -14.47 1.46 4.66
N LEU A 120 -15.67 1.78 4.22
CA LEU A 120 -16.71 2.34 5.10
C LEU A 120 -17.39 1.21 5.89
N ALA A 121 -17.84 1.50 7.11
CA ALA A 121 -18.72 0.61 7.84
C ALA A 121 -20.07 0.52 7.11
N TYR A 122 -20.45 -0.68 6.75
CA TYR A 122 -21.71 -0.98 6.07
C TYR A 122 -22.57 -1.89 6.96
N GLN A 123 -22.80 -3.17 6.59
CA GLN A 123 -23.41 -4.15 7.49
C GLN A 123 -22.46 -4.58 8.63
N ALA A 124 -21.15 -4.43 8.41
CA ALA A 124 -20.10 -4.69 9.39
C ALA A 124 -18.97 -3.68 9.22
N LEU A 125 -18.19 -3.47 10.29
CA LEU A 125 -16.98 -2.67 10.24
C LEU A 125 -15.84 -3.47 9.62
N SER A 126 -15.14 -2.89 8.65
CA SER A 126 -13.80 -3.32 8.25
C SER A 126 -12.82 -2.16 8.36
N ILE A 127 -11.62 -2.45 8.90
CA ILE A 127 -10.55 -1.45 9.00
C ILE A 127 -9.59 -1.49 7.80
N PHE A 128 -9.78 -2.44 6.88
CA PHE A 128 -8.88 -2.65 5.75
C PHE A 128 -9.22 -1.78 4.55
N GLY A 129 -8.27 -1.69 3.61
CA GLY A 129 -8.31 -0.72 2.53
C GLY A 129 -9.26 -1.05 1.39
N ASP A 130 -9.98 -0.06 0.94
CA ASP A 130 -10.58 0.09 -0.39
C ASP A 130 -10.87 1.58 -0.66
N HIS A 131 -11.49 1.91 -1.78
CA HIS A 131 -11.71 3.29 -2.19
C HIS A 131 -13.10 3.84 -1.83
N SER A 132 -13.87 3.16 -0.98
CA SER A 132 -15.26 3.57 -0.65
C SER A 132 -15.35 4.97 -0.05
N ASP A 133 -14.38 5.33 0.79
CA ASP A 133 -14.31 6.64 1.44
C ASP A 133 -14.01 7.77 0.45
N VAL A 134 -12.94 7.64 -0.34
CA VAL A 134 -12.54 8.67 -1.31
C VAL A 134 -13.57 8.82 -2.43
N MET A 135 -14.21 7.71 -2.85
CA MET A 135 -15.29 7.78 -3.84
C MET A 135 -16.53 8.49 -3.30
N SER A 136 -16.81 8.38 -2.01
CA SER A 136 -17.89 9.15 -1.37
C SER A 136 -17.59 10.67 -1.33
N ALA A 137 -16.32 11.05 -1.29
CA ALA A 137 -15.88 12.44 -1.29
C ALA A 137 -15.64 13.04 -2.69
N ARG A 138 -15.75 12.25 -3.78
CA ARG A 138 -15.40 12.67 -5.15
C ARG A 138 -16.16 13.90 -5.68
N SER A 139 -17.31 14.23 -5.09
CA SER A 139 -18.14 15.38 -5.48
C SER A 139 -17.83 16.65 -4.70
N CYS A 140 -16.89 16.64 -3.75
CA CYS A 140 -16.60 17.79 -2.88
C CYS A 140 -15.84 18.93 -3.58
N GLY A 141 -15.42 18.74 -4.86
CA GLY A 141 -14.66 19.75 -5.60
C GLY A 141 -13.16 19.72 -5.27
N TRP A 142 -12.64 18.62 -4.77
CA TRP A 142 -11.22 18.39 -4.52
C TRP A 142 -10.60 17.65 -5.71
N ALA A 143 -9.40 18.05 -6.10
CA ALA A 143 -8.60 17.23 -7.00
C ALA A 143 -8.17 15.95 -6.27
N MET A 144 -8.10 14.84 -7.00
CA MET A 144 -7.85 13.52 -6.42
C MET A 144 -6.70 12.83 -7.14
N LEU A 145 -5.57 12.66 -6.45
CA LEU A 145 -4.37 12.03 -6.97
C LEU A 145 -4.11 10.72 -6.22
N CYS A 146 -4.00 9.60 -6.96
CA CYS A 146 -3.90 8.25 -6.44
C CYS A 146 -2.50 7.67 -6.61
N GLY A 147 -1.82 7.32 -5.51
CA GLY A 147 -0.55 6.61 -5.52
C GLY A 147 -0.74 5.09 -5.51
N SER A 148 0.05 4.36 -6.30
CA SER A 148 0.01 2.90 -6.39
C SER A 148 1.06 2.17 -5.55
N SER A 149 2.08 2.87 -5.08
CA SER A 149 3.20 2.34 -4.30
C SER A 149 3.63 3.31 -3.21
N THR A 150 4.49 2.85 -2.30
CA THR A 150 5.10 3.69 -1.26
C THR A 150 5.84 4.90 -1.87
N GLN A 151 6.56 4.70 -2.98
CA GLN A 151 7.25 5.79 -3.67
C GLN A 151 6.26 6.79 -4.26
N GLU A 152 5.26 6.31 -5.02
CA GLU A 152 4.26 7.21 -5.64
C GLU A 152 3.45 7.99 -4.59
N ALA A 153 3.10 7.37 -3.46
CA ALA A 153 2.38 8.06 -2.38
C ALA A 153 3.14 9.27 -1.85
N ALA A 154 4.47 9.14 -1.65
CA ALA A 154 5.35 10.23 -1.22
C ALA A 154 5.55 11.29 -2.31
N ASP A 155 5.81 10.85 -3.54
CA ASP A 155 6.04 11.75 -4.68
C ASP A 155 4.78 12.57 -4.99
N PHE A 156 3.62 11.93 -4.92
CA PHE A 156 2.34 12.62 -5.14
C PHE A 156 1.92 13.53 -3.98
N ALA A 157 2.42 13.28 -2.77
CA ALA A 157 2.29 14.27 -1.71
C ALA A 157 3.01 15.58 -2.10
N ALA A 158 4.25 15.52 -2.61
CA ALA A 158 4.99 16.71 -3.07
C ALA A 158 4.29 17.39 -4.25
N ILE A 159 3.86 16.63 -5.25
CA ILE A 159 3.15 17.13 -6.43
C ILE A 159 1.82 17.79 -6.02
N SER A 160 1.05 17.17 -5.10
CA SER A 160 -0.22 17.73 -4.63
C SER A 160 -0.03 19.06 -3.89
N HIS A 161 1.01 19.17 -3.04
CA HIS A 161 1.31 20.43 -2.34
C HIS A 161 1.73 21.54 -3.30
N ALA A 162 2.47 21.25 -4.36
CA ALA A 162 2.81 22.22 -5.39
C ALA A 162 1.57 22.62 -6.23
N ALA A 163 0.84 21.61 -6.73
CA ALA A 163 -0.30 21.83 -7.61
C ALA A 163 -1.46 22.58 -6.93
N THR A 164 -1.72 22.33 -5.64
CA THR A 164 -2.79 23.04 -4.90
C THR A 164 -2.50 24.54 -4.78
N LEU A 165 -1.24 24.93 -4.60
CA LEU A 165 -0.84 26.35 -4.51
C LEU A 165 -1.04 27.07 -5.85
N GLU A 166 -0.69 26.44 -6.97
CA GLU A 166 -0.85 27.02 -8.31
C GLU A 166 -2.31 27.03 -8.74
N SER A 167 -3.00 25.90 -8.63
CA SER A 167 -4.39 25.74 -9.10
C SER A 167 -5.43 26.40 -8.21
N ARG A 168 -5.13 26.60 -6.92
CA ARG A 168 -6.06 27.01 -5.86
C ARG A 168 -7.15 25.97 -5.56
N ILE A 169 -7.09 24.79 -6.18
CA ILE A 169 -7.97 23.66 -5.90
C ILE A 169 -7.34 22.82 -4.79
N PRO A 170 -8.07 22.46 -3.72
CA PRO A 170 -7.57 21.55 -2.70
C PRO A 170 -7.45 20.12 -3.25
N PHE A 171 -6.54 19.32 -2.68
CA PHE A 171 -6.20 17.98 -3.14
C PHE A 171 -6.46 16.91 -2.08
N ILE A 172 -6.97 15.77 -2.51
CA ILE A 172 -6.86 14.50 -1.82
C ILE A 172 -5.69 13.74 -2.46
N ASN A 173 -4.59 13.58 -1.73
CA ASN A 173 -3.54 12.63 -2.05
C ASN A 173 -3.89 11.31 -1.35
N PHE A 174 -4.32 10.28 -2.09
CA PHE A 174 -4.75 9.03 -1.49
C PHE A 174 -3.97 7.82 -2.04
N PHE A 175 -3.90 6.81 -1.22
CA PHE A 175 -3.26 5.53 -1.50
C PHE A 175 -3.96 4.45 -0.67
N ASP A 176 -3.79 3.19 -1.06
CA ASP A 176 -4.51 2.09 -0.43
C ASP A 176 -4.12 1.91 1.03
N GLY A 177 -5.11 1.94 1.91
CA GLY A 177 -4.94 1.61 3.31
C GLY A 177 -4.42 0.17 3.50
N PHE A 178 -3.54 -0.03 4.46
CA PHE A 178 -2.78 -1.23 4.73
C PHE A 178 -1.87 -1.65 3.57
N ARG A 179 -2.40 -1.94 2.39
CA ARG A 179 -1.62 -2.48 1.26
C ARG A 179 -0.50 -1.53 0.81
N THR A 180 -0.73 -0.23 0.79
CA THR A 180 0.33 0.77 0.51
C THR A 180 0.76 1.46 1.79
N SER A 181 -0.19 1.87 2.64
CA SER A 181 0.10 2.70 3.82
C SER A 181 1.06 2.04 4.83
N HIS A 182 1.02 0.70 4.96
CA HIS A 182 1.85 -0.08 5.89
C HIS A 182 2.87 -0.99 5.17
N GLU A 183 2.91 -0.96 3.84
CA GLU A 183 3.92 -1.69 3.08
C GLU A 183 5.26 -0.98 3.20
N ILE A 184 6.26 -1.68 3.73
CA ILE A 184 7.62 -1.18 3.80
C ILE A 184 8.30 -1.42 2.46
N GLY A 185 8.83 -0.36 1.86
CA GLY A 185 9.60 -0.40 0.63
C GLY A 185 10.90 0.39 0.74
N LYS A 186 11.82 0.13 -0.17
CA LYS A 186 13.00 0.97 -0.39
C LYS A 186 12.63 2.06 -1.37
N ILE A 187 12.59 3.30 -0.90
CA ILE A 187 12.24 4.47 -1.69
C ILE A 187 13.39 5.44 -1.81
N ALA A 188 13.45 6.17 -2.91
CA ALA A 188 14.36 7.30 -3.07
C ALA A 188 13.82 8.50 -2.26
N ASP A 189 14.68 9.07 -1.43
CA ASP A 189 14.32 10.19 -0.57
C ASP A 189 13.98 11.44 -1.38
N ILE A 190 13.06 12.24 -0.85
CA ILE A 190 12.75 13.57 -1.36
C ILE A 190 13.44 14.58 -0.45
N THR A 191 14.40 15.33 -0.99
CA THR A 191 15.17 16.31 -0.24
C THR A 191 14.39 17.62 -0.06
N ASP A 192 14.85 18.47 0.89
CA ASP A 192 14.28 19.81 1.06
C ASP A 192 14.53 20.68 -0.17
N ASP A 193 15.66 20.52 -0.86
CA ASP A 193 15.95 21.22 -2.11
C ASP A 193 14.97 20.82 -3.21
N THR A 194 14.63 19.53 -3.32
CA THR A 194 13.59 19.06 -4.24
C THR A 194 12.25 19.73 -3.93
N LEU A 195 11.81 19.71 -2.65
CA LEU A 195 10.54 20.31 -2.26
C LEU A 195 10.50 21.82 -2.49
N ASN A 196 11.57 22.54 -2.15
CA ASN A 196 11.69 23.97 -2.43
C ASN A 196 11.65 24.25 -3.94
N GLY A 197 12.28 23.38 -4.75
CA GLY A 197 12.28 23.50 -6.22
C GLY A 197 10.90 23.29 -6.86
N MET A 198 9.95 22.66 -6.15
CA MET A 198 8.58 22.47 -6.60
C MET A 198 7.70 23.70 -6.41
N ILE A 199 8.06 24.64 -5.54
CA ILE A 199 7.22 25.78 -5.14
C ILE A 199 7.76 27.07 -5.74
N LYS A 200 6.87 27.88 -6.29
CA LYS A 200 7.16 29.27 -6.64
C LYS A 200 6.69 30.21 -5.53
N GLN A 201 7.55 31.15 -5.15
CA GLN A 201 7.22 32.12 -4.10
C GLN A 201 5.94 32.91 -4.41
N GLU A 202 5.72 33.25 -5.69
CA GLU A 202 4.52 33.97 -6.16
C GLU A 202 3.20 33.25 -5.83
N TRP A 203 3.18 31.92 -5.81
CA TRP A 203 1.97 31.17 -5.45
C TRP A 203 1.65 31.28 -3.96
N LEU A 204 2.71 31.22 -3.13
CA LEU A 204 2.59 31.36 -1.69
C LEU A 204 2.18 32.78 -1.31
N ASP A 205 2.78 33.79 -1.92
CA ASP A 205 2.45 35.21 -1.71
C ASP A 205 1.00 35.48 -2.11
N SER A 206 0.58 35.00 -3.30
CA SER A 206 -0.81 35.12 -3.76
C SER A 206 -1.81 34.42 -2.84
N PHE A 207 -1.45 33.29 -2.20
CA PHE A 207 -2.30 32.66 -1.20
C PHE A 207 -2.42 33.53 0.06
N ARG A 208 -1.28 34.03 0.59
CA ARG A 208 -1.25 34.85 1.81
C ARG A 208 -1.91 36.20 1.63
N GLU A 209 -1.82 36.83 0.45
CA GLU A 209 -2.50 38.09 0.11
C GLU A 209 -4.04 37.96 0.19
N ARG A 210 -4.57 36.75 -0.01
CA ARG A 210 -6.01 36.45 0.12
C ARG A 210 -6.43 36.07 1.53
N ALA A 211 -5.53 36.09 2.51
CA ALA A 211 -5.86 35.79 3.91
C ALA A 211 -6.84 36.81 4.49
N LEU A 212 -7.68 36.36 5.42
CA LEU A 212 -8.54 37.26 6.19
C LEU A 212 -7.69 38.08 7.14
N THR A 213 -7.64 39.39 6.92
CA THR A 213 -6.95 40.34 7.79
C THR A 213 -7.81 41.54 8.04
N PRO A 214 -7.65 42.27 9.19
CA PRO A 214 -8.33 43.53 9.45
C PRO A 214 -8.05 44.61 8.41
N ASP A 215 -6.83 44.55 7.78
CA ASP A 215 -6.36 45.56 6.82
C ASP A 215 -7.00 45.36 5.43
N ALA A 216 -7.41 44.13 5.09
CA ALA A 216 -8.07 43.78 3.85
C ALA A 216 -9.31 42.89 4.13
N PRO A 217 -10.37 43.44 4.69
CA PRO A 217 -11.56 42.67 5.08
C PRO A 217 -12.29 42.14 3.85
N VAL A 218 -12.64 40.84 3.86
CA VAL A 218 -13.37 40.15 2.80
C VAL A 218 -14.54 39.40 3.42
N LEU A 219 -15.71 39.45 2.80
CA LEU A 219 -16.85 38.63 3.19
C LEU A 219 -16.73 37.23 2.55
N ARG A 220 -16.69 36.20 3.40
CA ARG A 220 -16.73 34.79 3.00
C ARG A 220 -17.78 34.06 3.81
N GLY A 221 -18.40 33.06 3.20
CA GLY A 221 -19.33 32.19 3.89
C GLY A 221 -20.69 32.81 4.20
N THR A 222 -21.07 33.83 3.47
CA THR A 222 -22.41 34.46 3.57
C THR A 222 -23.45 33.62 2.84
N ALA A 223 -24.74 33.81 3.19
CA ALA A 223 -25.85 33.29 2.42
C ALA A 223 -25.95 34.00 1.05
N GLN A 224 -26.27 33.26 0.01
CA GLN A 224 -26.55 33.77 -1.32
C GLN A 224 -27.96 33.36 -1.74
N ASN A 225 -28.66 34.27 -2.39
CA ASN A 225 -29.97 34.00 -2.95
C ASN A 225 -29.88 33.27 -4.30
N PRO A 226 -30.99 32.68 -4.81
CA PRO A 226 -31.02 31.92 -6.06
C PRO A 226 -30.49 32.68 -7.28
N ASP A 227 -30.62 33.98 -7.31
CA ASP A 227 -30.19 34.87 -8.40
C ASP A 227 -28.66 34.94 -8.59
N VAL A 228 -27.89 34.68 -7.53
CA VAL A 228 -26.41 34.75 -7.59
C VAL A 228 -25.70 33.42 -7.29
N TYR A 229 -26.34 32.51 -6.54
CA TYR A 229 -25.68 31.27 -6.09
C TYR A 229 -25.21 30.38 -7.26
N PHE A 230 -26.10 30.12 -8.23
CA PHE A 230 -25.76 29.26 -9.38
C PHE A 230 -24.64 29.89 -10.21
N GLN A 231 -24.73 31.17 -10.51
CA GLN A 231 -23.66 31.87 -11.22
C GLN A 231 -22.33 31.82 -10.47
N GLY A 232 -22.35 32.03 -9.15
CA GLY A 232 -21.16 31.91 -8.31
C GLY A 232 -20.52 30.52 -8.41
N ARG A 233 -21.34 29.46 -8.45
CA ARG A 233 -20.86 28.08 -8.62
C ARG A 233 -20.18 27.85 -9.98
N GLU A 234 -20.64 28.49 -11.04
CA GLU A 234 -20.04 28.37 -12.39
C GLU A 234 -18.71 29.13 -12.54
N THR A 235 -18.48 30.19 -11.75
CA THR A 235 -17.27 31.02 -11.87
C THR A 235 -15.99 30.27 -11.52
N VAL A 236 -16.07 29.13 -10.81
CA VAL A 236 -14.93 28.32 -10.41
C VAL A 236 -14.46 27.35 -11.50
N ASN A 237 -15.27 27.10 -12.54
CA ASN A 237 -14.98 26.08 -13.58
C ASN A 237 -13.59 26.25 -14.21
N ARG A 238 -13.17 27.50 -14.48
CA ARG A 238 -11.83 27.80 -15.04
C ARG A 238 -10.66 27.22 -14.24
N PHE A 239 -10.81 27.10 -12.92
CA PHE A 239 -9.76 26.54 -12.08
C PHE A 239 -9.68 25.02 -12.23
N TYR A 240 -10.85 24.36 -12.33
CA TYR A 240 -10.92 22.91 -12.58
C TYR A 240 -10.42 22.55 -13.97
N GLU A 241 -10.76 23.34 -14.99
CA GLU A 241 -10.28 23.16 -16.38
C GLU A 241 -8.76 23.28 -16.49
N ALA A 242 -8.14 24.19 -15.73
CA ALA A 242 -6.68 24.37 -15.71
C ALA A 242 -5.93 23.29 -14.92
N THR A 243 -6.60 22.65 -13.94
CA THR A 243 -5.93 21.76 -12.97
C THR A 243 -5.20 20.56 -13.59
N PRO A 244 -5.74 19.83 -14.60
CA PRO A 244 -5.01 18.72 -15.20
C PRO A 244 -3.65 19.14 -15.77
N ALA A 245 -3.60 20.24 -16.50
CA ALA A 245 -2.33 20.77 -17.05
C ALA A 245 -1.37 21.21 -15.94
N ILE A 246 -1.86 21.84 -14.88
CA ILE A 246 -1.05 22.22 -13.70
C ILE A 246 -0.46 20.99 -13.02
N VAL A 247 -1.24 19.92 -12.84
CA VAL A 247 -0.75 18.66 -12.26
C VAL A 247 0.32 18.04 -13.14
N GLN A 248 0.11 17.99 -14.47
CA GLN A 248 1.13 17.47 -15.38
C GLN A 248 2.41 18.30 -15.33
N ASN A 249 2.32 19.63 -15.35
CA ASN A 249 3.49 20.50 -15.20
C ASN A 249 4.23 20.28 -13.86
N ALA A 250 3.50 20.03 -12.78
CA ALA A 250 4.09 19.68 -11.49
C ALA A 250 4.79 18.31 -11.53
N MET A 251 4.21 17.31 -12.21
CA MET A 251 4.85 16.01 -12.46
C MET A 251 6.11 16.15 -13.31
N ASP A 252 6.07 16.95 -14.38
CA ASP A 252 7.23 17.21 -15.24
C ASP A 252 8.33 17.92 -14.46
N LYS A 253 7.98 18.91 -13.64
CA LYS A 253 8.94 19.59 -12.77
C LYS A 253 9.55 18.64 -11.73
N PHE A 254 8.75 17.75 -11.17
CA PHE A 254 9.23 16.72 -10.25
C PHE A 254 10.22 15.77 -10.95
N ALA A 255 9.94 15.39 -12.21
CA ALA A 255 10.83 14.58 -13.02
C ALA A 255 12.17 15.26 -13.30
N GLU A 256 12.18 16.57 -13.60
CA GLU A 256 13.40 17.36 -13.75
C GLU A 256 14.28 17.33 -12.48
N LEU A 257 13.65 17.39 -11.31
CA LEU A 257 14.36 17.46 -10.02
C LEU A 257 14.83 16.09 -9.50
N THR A 258 14.14 15.00 -9.87
CA THR A 258 14.35 13.68 -9.25
C THR A 258 14.68 12.55 -10.23
N GLY A 259 14.46 12.77 -11.53
CA GLY A 259 14.55 11.74 -12.56
C GLY A 259 13.34 10.76 -12.59
N ARG A 260 12.34 10.94 -11.72
CA ARG A 260 11.12 10.10 -11.67
C ARG A 260 10.00 10.78 -12.45
N SER A 261 9.58 10.17 -13.55
CA SER A 261 8.57 10.69 -14.47
C SER A 261 7.21 10.07 -14.22
N TYR A 262 6.17 10.89 -14.18
CA TYR A 262 4.78 10.51 -14.01
C TYR A 262 3.89 11.29 -14.97
N HIS A 263 2.76 10.68 -15.37
CA HIS A 263 1.71 11.34 -16.13
C HIS A 263 0.36 11.17 -15.43
N LEU A 264 -0.62 11.97 -15.82
CA LEU A 264 -1.99 11.89 -15.29
C LEU A 264 -2.58 10.49 -15.42
N VAL A 265 -2.20 9.80 -16.51
CA VAL A 265 -2.44 8.39 -16.77
C VAL A 265 -1.21 7.79 -17.45
N ASP A 266 -0.88 6.53 -17.15
CA ASP A 266 0.23 5.83 -17.80
C ASP A 266 -0.22 4.48 -18.35
N TYR A 267 0.19 4.20 -19.58
CA TYR A 267 -0.04 2.93 -20.25
C TYR A 267 1.21 2.05 -20.18
N THR A 268 1.01 0.78 -19.77
CA THR A 268 2.03 -0.27 -19.82
C THR A 268 1.47 -1.48 -20.54
N GLY A 269 2.18 -2.00 -21.56
CA GLY A 269 1.74 -3.19 -22.28
C GLY A 269 2.17 -3.21 -23.73
N ALA A 270 1.59 -4.14 -24.49
CA ALA A 270 1.83 -4.26 -25.93
C ALA A 270 1.38 -2.99 -26.66
N PRO A 271 2.18 -2.44 -27.59
CA PRO A 271 1.77 -1.25 -28.37
C PRO A 271 0.57 -1.51 -29.28
N ASP A 272 0.30 -2.77 -29.59
CA ASP A 272 -0.85 -3.24 -30.36
C ASP A 272 -1.84 -4.05 -29.50
N ALA A 273 -1.96 -3.70 -28.21
CA ALA A 273 -2.87 -4.39 -27.31
C ALA A 273 -4.33 -4.34 -27.80
N GLU A 274 -5.00 -5.47 -27.72
CA GLU A 274 -6.43 -5.62 -28.03
C GLU A 274 -7.30 -5.63 -26.78
N ARG A 275 -6.72 -5.94 -25.63
CA ARG A 275 -7.40 -6.05 -24.33
C ARG A 275 -6.64 -5.23 -23.29
N VAL A 276 -7.34 -4.31 -22.62
CA VAL A 276 -6.74 -3.41 -21.64
C VAL A 276 -7.53 -3.45 -20.33
N ILE A 277 -6.82 -3.48 -19.20
CA ILE A 277 -7.40 -3.23 -17.88
C ILE A 277 -7.13 -1.77 -17.52
N ILE A 278 -8.12 -1.08 -16.95
CA ILE A 278 -7.99 0.29 -16.44
C ILE A 278 -8.32 0.28 -14.96
N LEU A 279 -7.44 0.81 -14.13
CA LEU A 279 -7.64 0.88 -12.69
C LEU A 279 -6.77 1.93 -12.00
N MET A 280 -6.93 2.08 -10.68
CA MET A 280 -6.16 2.96 -9.79
C MET A 280 -5.58 2.19 -8.60
N GLY A 281 -4.59 2.81 -7.94
CA GLY A 281 -4.02 2.33 -6.67
C GLY A 281 -3.13 1.10 -6.81
N SER A 282 -2.90 0.41 -5.71
CA SER A 282 -1.91 -0.67 -5.62
C SER A 282 -2.20 -1.86 -6.54
N GLY A 283 -3.47 -2.09 -6.89
CA GLY A 283 -3.84 -3.13 -7.84
C GLY A 283 -3.18 -2.96 -9.22
N ALA A 284 -2.86 -1.72 -9.61
CA ALA A 284 -2.21 -1.44 -10.88
C ALA A 284 -0.79 -2.02 -10.97
N GLU A 285 -0.05 -2.07 -9.86
CA GLU A 285 1.28 -2.69 -9.81
C GLU A 285 1.19 -4.21 -10.11
N ALA A 286 0.24 -4.92 -9.48
CA ALA A 286 0.02 -6.34 -9.76
C ALA A 286 -0.41 -6.61 -11.21
N VAL A 287 -1.22 -5.69 -11.80
CA VAL A 287 -1.60 -5.80 -13.21
C VAL A 287 -0.43 -5.55 -14.13
N GLU A 288 0.42 -4.55 -13.87
CA GLU A 288 1.64 -4.29 -14.64
C GLU A 288 2.58 -5.52 -14.64
N GLU A 289 2.84 -6.10 -13.46
CA GLU A 289 3.64 -7.32 -13.35
C GLU A 289 3.06 -8.47 -14.16
N THR A 290 1.73 -8.63 -14.10
CA THR A 290 1.04 -9.69 -14.85
C THR A 290 1.08 -9.45 -16.36
N VAL A 291 0.89 -8.22 -16.81
CA VAL A 291 1.00 -7.83 -18.23
C VAL A 291 2.40 -8.13 -18.77
N GLU A 292 3.44 -7.74 -18.05
CA GLU A 292 4.84 -8.04 -18.41
C GLU A 292 5.08 -9.56 -18.55
N ALA A 293 4.53 -10.35 -17.61
CA ALA A 293 4.64 -11.81 -17.66
C ALA A 293 3.85 -12.42 -18.83
N MET A 294 2.62 -11.98 -19.09
CA MET A 294 1.79 -12.47 -20.21
C MET A 294 2.40 -12.10 -21.56
N MET A 295 2.96 -10.90 -21.71
CA MET A 295 3.66 -10.50 -22.93
C MET A 295 4.90 -11.37 -23.18
N THR A 296 5.69 -11.61 -22.13
CA THR A 296 6.97 -12.33 -22.24
C THR A 296 6.77 -13.84 -22.44
N ARG A 297 5.82 -14.44 -21.71
CA ARG A 297 5.63 -15.90 -21.68
C ARG A 297 4.64 -16.40 -22.74
N GLU A 298 3.62 -15.57 -23.05
CA GLU A 298 2.47 -15.97 -23.88
C GLU A 298 2.37 -15.15 -25.18
N ASN A 299 3.25 -14.15 -25.38
CA ASN A 299 3.18 -13.18 -26.48
C ASN A 299 1.78 -12.51 -26.58
N ALA A 300 1.17 -12.25 -25.42
CA ALA A 300 -0.20 -11.74 -25.34
C ALA A 300 -0.29 -10.26 -25.69
N LYS A 301 -1.31 -9.88 -26.47
CA LYS A 301 -1.63 -8.49 -26.83
C LYS A 301 -2.50 -7.85 -25.76
N VAL A 302 -1.91 -7.57 -24.60
CA VAL A 302 -2.56 -7.04 -23.42
C VAL A 302 -1.86 -5.79 -22.91
N GLY A 303 -2.57 -4.97 -22.18
CA GLY A 303 -2.01 -3.78 -21.54
C GLY A 303 -2.85 -3.32 -20.34
N VAL A 304 -2.27 -2.43 -19.56
CA VAL A 304 -2.91 -1.76 -18.43
C VAL A 304 -2.77 -0.26 -18.57
N LEU A 305 -3.83 0.46 -18.24
CA LEU A 305 -3.82 1.91 -18.08
C LEU A 305 -4.03 2.25 -16.62
N LYS A 306 -2.99 2.80 -16.00
CA LYS A 306 -2.99 3.28 -14.63
C LYS A 306 -3.51 4.72 -14.59
N VAL A 307 -4.57 4.97 -13.84
CA VAL A 307 -5.11 6.32 -13.63
C VAL A 307 -4.54 6.88 -12.34
N ARG A 308 -3.87 8.04 -12.41
CA ARG A 308 -3.33 8.75 -11.24
C ARG A 308 -4.17 9.95 -10.86
N LEU A 309 -4.50 10.84 -11.79
CA LEU A 309 -5.45 11.93 -11.54
C LEU A 309 -6.89 11.43 -11.80
N PHE A 310 -7.67 11.30 -10.73
CA PHE A 310 -9.07 10.88 -10.83
C PHE A 310 -10.03 12.09 -10.92
N ARG A 311 -9.68 13.20 -10.29
CA ARG A 311 -10.43 14.48 -10.37
C ARG A 311 -9.47 15.66 -10.44
N PRO A 312 -9.69 16.63 -11.33
CA PRO A 312 -10.60 16.59 -12.48
C PRO A 312 -10.24 15.43 -13.42
N PHE A 313 -11.24 14.78 -14.04
CA PHE A 313 -10.98 13.57 -14.82
C PHE A 313 -10.29 13.90 -16.16
N PRO A 314 -9.10 13.35 -16.46
CA PRO A 314 -8.31 13.69 -17.64
C PRO A 314 -8.77 12.87 -18.87
N ALA A 315 -10.01 13.08 -19.32
CA ALA A 315 -10.65 12.25 -20.33
C ALA A 315 -9.88 12.21 -21.66
N ALA A 316 -9.37 13.35 -22.12
CA ALA A 316 -8.64 13.44 -23.39
C ALA A 316 -7.30 12.69 -23.33
N GLU A 317 -6.53 12.87 -22.25
CA GLU A 317 -5.25 12.20 -22.01
C GLU A 317 -5.46 10.69 -21.89
N LEU A 318 -6.52 10.27 -21.21
CA LEU A 318 -6.87 8.86 -21.04
C LEU A 318 -7.18 8.20 -22.39
N VAL A 319 -8.03 8.81 -23.19
CA VAL A 319 -8.40 8.28 -24.52
C VAL A 319 -7.17 8.23 -25.44
N LYS A 320 -6.32 9.26 -25.40
CA LYS A 320 -5.09 9.33 -26.19
C LYS A 320 -4.04 8.28 -25.78
N ALA A 321 -3.99 7.89 -24.52
CA ALA A 321 -3.02 6.92 -24.02
C ALA A 321 -3.34 5.47 -24.42
N LEU A 322 -4.57 5.18 -24.82
CA LEU A 322 -5.00 3.84 -25.22
C LEU A 322 -4.50 3.48 -26.64
N PRO A 323 -3.95 2.26 -26.85
CA PRO A 323 -3.59 1.79 -28.18
C PRO A 323 -4.78 1.78 -29.15
N ALA A 324 -4.54 2.20 -30.41
CA ALA A 324 -5.58 2.25 -31.43
C ALA A 324 -6.21 0.88 -31.79
N THR A 325 -5.54 -0.20 -31.42
CA THR A 325 -5.95 -1.59 -31.65
C THR A 325 -6.91 -2.14 -30.61
N VAL A 326 -7.17 -1.40 -29.52
CA VAL A 326 -8.01 -1.85 -28.40
C VAL A 326 -9.42 -2.19 -28.86
N ARG A 327 -9.89 -3.37 -28.47
CA ARG A 327 -11.23 -3.89 -28.76
C ARG A 327 -12.08 -4.08 -27.52
N LYS A 328 -11.42 -4.41 -26.40
CA LYS A 328 -12.10 -4.70 -25.13
C LYS A 328 -11.36 -4.10 -23.96
N ILE A 329 -12.11 -3.50 -23.05
CA ILE A 329 -11.62 -2.84 -21.84
C ILE A 329 -12.34 -3.42 -20.63
N ALA A 330 -11.59 -3.81 -19.60
CA ALA A 330 -12.13 -4.04 -18.27
C ALA A 330 -11.74 -2.89 -17.35
N VAL A 331 -12.71 -2.21 -16.79
CA VAL A 331 -12.48 -1.20 -15.76
C VAL A 331 -12.68 -1.83 -14.40
N LEU A 332 -11.64 -1.76 -13.57
CA LEU A 332 -11.66 -2.35 -12.23
C LEU A 332 -11.75 -1.26 -11.17
N ASP A 333 -12.81 -1.29 -10.40
CA ASP A 333 -13.03 -0.42 -9.25
C ASP A 333 -12.78 -1.18 -7.94
N ARG A 334 -12.04 -0.56 -7.02
CA ARG A 334 -11.82 -1.06 -5.65
C ARG A 334 -12.87 -0.49 -4.70
N THR A 335 -14.11 -0.47 -5.14
CA THR A 335 -15.28 0.01 -4.40
C THR A 335 -16.54 -0.65 -4.89
N LYS A 336 -17.62 -0.50 -4.14
CA LYS A 336 -18.97 -0.88 -4.56
C LYS A 336 -19.91 0.29 -4.29
N GLU A 337 -20.59 0.78 -5.32
CA GLU A 337 -21.64 1.79 -5.21
C GLU A 337 -23.02 1.14 -5.36
N PRO A 338 -23.75 0.84 -4.25
CA PRO A 338 -25.02 0.16 -4.32
C PRO A 338 -26.07 0.97 -5.09
N GLY A 339 -26.77 0.30 -6.02
CA GLY A 339 -27.83 0.92 -6.83
C GLY A 339 -27.34 1.71 -8.04
N SER A 340 -26.03 1.86 -8.23
CA SER A 340 -25.48 2.49 -9.43
C SER A 340 -25.43 1.55 -10.64
N GLN A 341 -25.43 2.12 -11.85
CA GLN A 341 -25.29 1.38 -13.12
C GLN A 341 -23.84 0.89 -13.36
N GLY A 342 -22.92 1.30 -12.54
CA GLY A 342 -21.50 0.93 -12.54
C GLY A 342 -20.78 1.67 -11.43
N GLU A 343 -19.60 1.25 -11.10
CA GLU A 343 -18.74 1.90 -10.12
C GLU A 343 -18.15 3.20 -10.70
N PRO A 344 -17.62 4.12 -9.87
CA PRO A 344 -17.26 5.47 -10.31
C PRO A 344 -16.27 5.54 -11.47
N LEU A 345 -15.16 4.79 -11.42
CA LEU A 345 -14.17 4.81 -12.51
C LEU A 345 -14.76 4.24 -13.80
N HIS A 346 -15.52 3.14 -13.70
CA HIS A 346 -16.19 2.54 -14.86
C HIS A 346 -17.13 3.53 -15.55
N GLN A 347 -17.90 4.31 -14.79
CA GLN A 347 -18.80 5.33 -15.35
C GLN A 347 -18.03 6.45 -16.05
N ASP A 348 -16.97 6.98 -15.42
CA ASP A 348 -16.14 8.04 -16.01
C ASP A 348 -15.45 7.58 -17.30
N ILE A 349 -14.99 6.32 -17.38
CA ILE A 349 -14.40 5.76 -18.61
C ILE A 349 -15.44 5.66 -19.72
N ILE A 350 -16.64 5.17 -19.42
CA ILE A 350 -17.71 5.09 -20.42
C ILE A 350 -18.05 6.48 -20.94
N GLN A 351 -18.19 7.47 -20.06
CA GLN A 351 -18.49 8.85 -20.44
C GLN A 351 -17.37 9.44 -21.33
N ALA A 352 -16.10 9.27 -20.92
CA ALA A 352 -14.96 9.77 -21.69
C ALA A 352 -14.90 9.18 -23.12
N LEU A 353 -15.13 7.88 -23.24
CA LEU A 353 -15.16 7.22 -24.56
C LEU A 353 -16.37 7.65 -25.41
N PHE A 354 -17.54 7.83 -24.81
CA PHE A 354 -18.73 8.31 -25.49
C PHE A 354 -18.56 9.73 -26.02
N ASP A 355 -18.01 10.63 -25.19
CA ASP A 355 -17.72 12.01 -25.59
C ASP A 355 -16.67 12.06 -26.69
N ALA A 356 -15.61 11.23 -26.62
CA ALA A 356 -14.62 11.13 -27.70
C ALA A 356 -15.23 10.63 -29.00
N GLN A 357 -16.16 9.68 -28.93
CA GLN A 357 -16.90 9.22 -30.11
C GLN A 357 -17.77 10.34 -30.70
N ALA A 358 -18.54 11.04 -29.88
CA ALA A 358 -19.42 12.13 -30.30
C ALA A 358 -18.63 13.29 -30.95
N ASN A 359 -17.43 13.57 -30.44
CA ASN A 359 -16.54 14.61 -30.91
C ASN A 359 -15.63 14.17 -32.08
N GLY A 360 -15.70 12.91 -32.52
CA GLY A 360 -14.86 12.37 -33.60
C GLY A 360 -13.37 12.26 -33.25
N THR A 361 -13.02 12.19 -31.99
CA THR A 361 -11.64 12.08 -31.48
C THR A 361 -11.27 10.67 -30.99
N LEU A 362 -12.14 9.69 -31.23
CA LEU A 362 -11.91 8.30 -30.83
C LEU A 362 -10.75 7.70 -31.65
N PRO A 363 -9.66 7.19 -31.01
CA PRO A 363 -8.46 6.76 -31.74
C PRO A 363 -8.56 5.36 -32.35
N PHE A 364 -9.60 4.58 -32.00
CA PHE A 364 -9.65 3.14 -32.27
C PHE A 364 -9.97 2.80 -33.72
N THR A 365 -9.17 1.92 -34.33
CA THR A 365 -9.34 1.45 -35.70
C THR A 365 -10.56 0.54 -35.89
N ASN A 366 -11.03 -0.09 -34.81
CA ASN A 366 -12.14 -1.04 -34.81
C ASN A 366 -13.46 -0.43 -34.28
N GLY A 367 -13.52 0.90 -34.13
CA GLY A 367 -14.67 1.60 -33.50
C GLY A 367 -14.65 1.51 -31.97
N MET A 368 -15.79 1.82 -31.35
CA MET A 368 -15.93 1.83 -29.89
C MET A 368 -15.59 0.45 -29.26
N PRO A 369 -14.64 0.36 -28.34
CA PRO A 369 -14.31 -0.90 -27.68
C PRO A 369 -15.47 -1.36 -26.78
N LYS A 370 -15.58 -2.67 -26.57
CA LYS A 370 -16.50 -3.21 -25.57
C LYS A 370 -15.93 -2.98 -24.17
N VAL A 371 -16.65 -2.22 -23.34
CA VAL A 371 -16.24 -1.90 -21.96
C VAL A 371 -17.06 -2.75 -21.00
N VAL A 372 -16.38 -3.38 -20.01
CA VAL A 372 -16.99 -4.11 -18.91
C VAL A 372 -16.43 -3.59 -17.58
N GLY A 373 -17.29 -3.53 -16.55
CA GLY A 373 -16.91 -3.14 -15.19
C GLY A 373 -16.70 -4.35 -14.30
N GLY A 374 -15.75 -4.27 -13.40
CA GLY A 374 -15.47 -5.29 -12.39
C GLY A 374 -15.11 -4.70 -11.04
N ARG A 375 -15.41 -5.43 -9.98
CA ARG A 375 -15.07 -5.09 -8.59
C ARG A 375 -14.03 -6.04 -8.05
N TYR A 376 -13.02 -5.50 -7.37
CA TYR A 376 -11.94 -6.27 -6.78
C TYR A 376 -11.48 -5.66 -5.45
N GLY A 377 -10.83 -6.44 -4.61
CA GLY A 377 -9.96 -5.94 -3.56
C GLY A 377 -10.62 -5.17 -2.43
N LEU A 378 -11.97 -5.18 -2.30
CA LEU A 378 -12.66 -4.51 -1.20
C LEU A 378 -12.15 -5.03 0.13
N SER A 379 -11.95 -4.13 1.10
CA SER A 379 -11.47 -4.49 2.44
C SER A 379 -10.14 -5.26 2.39
N SER A 380 -9.22 -4.82 1.52
CA SER A 380 -7.90 -5.46 1.26
C SER A 380 -7.98 -6.94 0.89
N LYS A 381 -9.11 -7.40 0.31
CA LYS A 381 -9.16 -8.74 -0.29
C LYS A 381 -8.05 -8.84 -1.34
N GLU A 382 -7.33 -9.97 -1.35
CA GLU A 382 -6.22 -10.18 -2.28
C GLU A 382 -6.60 -9.98 -3.74
N PHE A 383 -5.64 -9.45 -4.50
CA PHE A 383 -5.73 -9.31 -5.95
C PHE A 383 -4.41 -9.79 -6.55
N THR A 384 -4.38 -11.06 -6.94
CA THR A 384 -3.18 -11.78 -7.37
C THR A 384 -3.04 -11.79 -8.90
N PRO A 385 -1.86 -12.11 -9.44
CA PRO A 385 -1.67 -12.33 -10.87
C PRO A 385 -2.63 -13.35 -11.48
N ALA A 386 -2.97 -14.40 -10.75
CA ALA A 386 -3.99 -15.38 -11.15
C ALA A 386 -5.36 -14.72 -11.41
N MET A 387 -5.77 -13.82 -10.52
CA MET A 387 -7.02 -13.07 -10.66
C MET A 387 -6.95 -12.07 -11.83
N VAL A 388 -5.82 -11.40 -12.01
CA VAL A 388 -5.58 -10.51 -13.16
C VAL A 388 -5.69 -11.29 -14.47
N LYS A 389 -5.04 -12.46 -14.56
CA LYS A 389 -5.16 -13.37 -15.71
C LYS A 389 -6.61 -13.75 -15.98
N GLY A 390 -7.39 -14.07 -14.92
CA GLY A 390 -8.83 -14.37 -15.03
C GLY A 390 -9.65 -13.20 -15.62
N VAL A 391 -9.29 -11.95 -15.33
CA VAL A 391 -9.92 -10.78 -15.98
C VAL A 391 -9.57 -10.72 -17.47
N TYR A 392 -8.30 -10.96 -17.87
CA TYR A 392 -7.93 -11.01 -19.29
C TYR A 392 -8.58 -12.19 -20.01
N ASP A 393 -8.78 -13.33 -19.36
CA ASP A 393 -9.47 -14.49 -19.91
C ASP A 393 -10.96 -14.16 -20.13
N ASN A 394 -11.61 -13.45 -19.20
CA ASN A 394 -12.94 -12.90 -19.40
C ASN A 394 -12.99 -11.97 -20.63
N LEU A 395 -12.01 -11.07 -20.79
CA LEU A 395 -11.93 -10.20 -21.96
C LEU A 395 -11.66 -10.97 -23.26
N ALA A 396 -11.11 -12.19 -23.20
CA ALA A 396 -10.91 -13.02 -24.40
C ALA A 396 -12.21 -13.60 -24.94
N LEU A 397 -13.26 -13.77 -24.12
CA LEU A 397 -14.57 -14.29 -24.53
C LEU A 397 -15.25 -13.37 -25.53
N ASP A 398 -16.01 -13.92 -26.46
CA ASP A 398 -16.83 -13.12 -27.41
C ASP A 398 -17.80 -12.22 -26.64
N THR A 399 -18.38 -12.74 -25.58
CA THR A 399 -19.29 -12.02 -24.67
C THR A 399 -18.72 -12.02 -23.26
N PRO A 400 -17.80 -11.08 -22.93
CA PRO A 400 -17.26 -10.97 -21.58
C PRO A 400 -18.35 -10.60 -20.58
N LYS A 401 -18.26 -11.21 -19.39
CA LYS A 401 -19.15 -10.89 -18.26
C LYS A 401 -18.93 -9.45 -17.84
N ASN A 402 -20.01 -8.68 -17.71
CA ASN A 402 -20.03 -7.32 -17.16
C ASN A 402 -20.48 -7.31 -15.71
N HIS A 403 -20.14 -6.28 -14.95
CA HIS A 403 -20.43 -6.14 -13.51
C HIS A 403 -19.97 -7.34 -12.70
N PHE A 404 -18.82 -7.89 -13.08
CA PHE A 404 -18.24 -9.05 -12.42
C PHE A 404 -17.57 -8.72 -11.09
N THR A 405 -17.30 -9.75 -10.31
CA THR A 405 -16.40 -9.72 -9.15
C THR A 405 -15.24 -10.67 -9.37
N ILE A 406 -14.08 -10.36 -8.77
CA ILE A 406 -12.91 -11.24 -8.79
C ILE A 406 -12.33 -11.37 -7.38
N GLY A 407 -11.85 -12.56 -7.02
CA GLY A 407 -11.25 -12.83 -5.71
C GLY A 407 -12.23 -13.22 -4.61
N ILE A 408 -13.51 -13.31 -4.93
CA ILE A 408 -14.56 -13.85 -4.04
C ILE A 408 -15.39 -14.91 -4.76
N ASN A 409 -16.18 -15.64 -4.01
CA ASN A 409 -17.23 -16.49 -4.54
C ASN A 409 -18.60 -15.84 -4.23
N ASP A 410 -19.24 -15.27 -5.25
CA ASP A 410 -20.59 -14.71 -5.14
C ASP A 410 -21.61 -15.80 -5.46
N ASP A 411 -22.18 -16.39 -4.45
CA ASP A 411 -23.18 -17.45 -4.51
C ASP A 411 -24.62 -16.91 -4.65
N VAL A 412 -24.79 -15.59 -4.67
CA VAL A 412 -26.11 -14.93 -4.75
C VAL A 412 -26.49 -14.61 -6.19
N LEU A 413 -25.63 -13.91 -6.91
CA LEU A 413 -25.86 -13.48 -8.28
C LEU A 413 -24.90 -14.12 -9.29
N GLY A 414 -23.94 -14.92 -8.82
CA GLY A 414 -22.96 -15.60 -9.65
C GLY A 414 -22.07 -14.65 -10.44
N THR A 415 -21.71 -13.48 -9.87
CA THR A 415 -20.93 -12.45 -10.57
C THR A 415 -19.44 -12.78 -10.67
N SER A 416 -18.95 -13.75 -9.88
CA SER A 416 -17.52 -14.07 -9.81
C SER A 416 -16.97 -14.61 -11.12
N LEU A 417 -15.72 -14.22 -11.43
CA LEU A 417 -14.95 -14.82 -12.50
C LEU A 417 -14.13 -16.00 -11.98
N PRO A 418 -14.02 -17.09 -12.76
CA PRO A 418 -13.06 -18.15 -12.48
C PRO A 418 -11.64 -17.66 -12.81
N TYR A 419 -10.63 -18.25 -12.15
CA TYR A 419 -9.23 -18.06 -12.44
C TYR A 419 -8.41 -19.29 -12.01
N ASP A 420 -7.25 -19.48 -12.62
CA ASP A 420 -6.30 -20.54 -12.27
C ASP A 420 -5.45 -20.10 -11.09
N GLU A 421 -5.70 -20.66 -9.90
CA GLU A 421 -4.99 -20.31 -8.65
C GLU A 421 -3.48 -20.60 -8.72
N ASP A 422 -3.05 -21.50 -9.59
CA ASP A 422 -1.63 -21.88 -9.76
C ASP A 422 -0.84 -20.89 -10.64
N TYR A 423 -1.52 -20.00 -11.37
CA TYR A 423 -0.85 -18.99 -12.17
C TYR A 423 -0.06 -18.02 -11.29
N SER A 424 1.21 -17.87 -11.55
CA SER A 424 2.14 -17.04 -10.76
C SER A 424 3.10 -16.27 -11.65
N THR A 425 3.39 -15.04 -11.28
CA THR A 425 4.40 -14.17 -11.91
C THR A 425 5.67 -14.06 -11.07
N GLU A 426 5.69 -14.68 -9.89
CA GLU A 426 6.83 -14.65 -8.96
C GLU A 426 8.13 -15.06 -9.67
N ALA A 427 9.15 -14.21 -9.61
CA ALA A 427 10.43 -14.42 -10.27
C ALA A 427 11.36 -15.28 -9.41
N ASP A 428 12.19 -16.12 -10.05
CA ASP A 428 13.09 -17.04 -9.35
C ASP A 428 14.25 -16.33 -8.61
N ASP A 429 14.63 -15.13 -9.07
CA ASP A 429 15.68 -14.29 -8.48
C ASP A 429 15.20 -13.39 -7.34
N VAL A 430 13.94 -13.57 -6.90
CA VAL A 430 13.37 -12.90 -5.74
C VAL A 430 13.29 -13.84 -4.56
N THR A 431 13.93 -13.47 -3.45
CA THR A 431 13.74 -14.17 -2.17
C THR A 431 12.38 -13.81 -1.59
N ARG A 432 11.57 -14.82 -1.31
CA ARG A 432 10.20 -14.71 -0.77
C ARG A 432 10.13 -15.43 0.56
N ALA A 433 10.08 -14.66 1.65
CA ALA A 433 10.12 -15.20 2.99
C ALA A 433 8.82 -14.95 3.74
N MET A 434 8.33 -15.97 4.46
CA MET A 434 7.16 -15.88 5.33
C MET A 434 7.54 -16.24 6.76
N PHE A 435 7.06 -15.42 7.72
CA PHE A 435 7.33 -15.64 9.14
C PHE A 435 6.02 -15.68 9.92
N PHE A 436 5.89 -16.71 10.74
CA PHE A 436 4.71 -16.94 11.57
C PHE A 436 5.05 -16.73 13.03
N GLY A 437 4.36 -15.79 13.67
CA GLY A 437 4.55 -15.41 15.06
C GLY A 437 3.25 -15.03 15.76
N LEU A 438 3.35 -14.52 16.96
CA LEU A 438 2.22 -14.01 17.74
C LEU A 438 2.33 -12.50 17.91
N GLY A 439 1.17 -11.86 18.03
CA GLY A 439 1.11 -10.44 18.39
C GLY A 439 1.89 -10.15 19.67
N SER A 440 2.76 -9.16 19.60
CA SER A 440 3.64 -8.71 20.71
C SER A 440 4.81 -9.66 21.08
N ASP A 441 5.07 -10.72 20.32
CA ASP A 441 6.24 -11.60 20.54
C ASP A 441 7.54 -11.02 19.93
N GLY A 442 7.43 -9.92 19.18
CA GLY A 442 8.54 -9.20 18.56
C GLY A 442 8.95 -9.72 17.17
N THR A 443 8.30 -10.75 16.62
CA THR A 443 8.55 -11.27 15.26
C THR A 443 8.44 -10.18 14.20
N VAL A 444 7.39 -9.38 14.25
CA VAL A 444 7.18 -8.26 13.31
C VAL A 444 8.31 -7.23 13.39
N GLY A 445 8.73 -6.87 14.60
CA GLY A 445 9.84 -5.93 14.82
C GLY A 445 11.15 -6.44 14.21
N ALA A 446 11.51 -7.70 14.47
CA ALA A 446 12.71 -8.32 13.88
C ALA A 446 12.66 -8.36 12.33
N ASN A 447 11.49 -8.64 11.78
CA ASN A 447 11.32 -8.66 10.33
C ASN A 447 11.42 -7.25 9.71
N LYS A 448 10.88 -6.21 10.37
CA LYS A 448 11.09 -4.81 9.98
C LYS A 448 12.57 -4.43 10.01
N ASP A 449 13.30 -4.85 11.03
CA ASP A 449 14.74 -4.61 11.14
C ASP A 449 15.50 -5.36 10.02
N ALA A 450 15.12 -6.60 9.70
CA ALA A 450 15.72 -7.36 8.60
C ALA A 450 15.55 -6.65 7.25
N ILE A 451 14.33 -6.16 6.95
CA ILE A 451 14.06 -5.39 5.74
C ILE A 451 14.93 -4.12 5.69
N LYS A 452 15.02 -3.39 6.80
CA LYS A 452 15.84 -2.18 6.89
C LYS A 452 17.32 -2.47 6.68
N ILE A 453 17.85 -3.52 7.30
CA ILE A 453 19.25 -3.95 7.12
C ILE A 453 19.54 -4.24 5.65
N ILE A 454 18.69 -5.06 4.99
CA ILE A 454 18.89 -5.41 3.59
C ILE A 454 18.75 -4.17 2.70
N GLY A 455 17.70 -3.38 2.89
CA GLY A 455 17.45 -2.18 2.09
C GLY A 455 18.52 -1.11 2.18
N GLN A 456 19.11 -0.91 3.37
CA GLN A 456 20.14 0.10 3.61
C GLN A 456 21.55 -0.33 3.19
N HIS A 457 21.85 -1.63 3.27
CA HIS A 457 23.23 -2.12 3.08
C HIS A 457 23.44 -2.91 1.78
N THR A 458 22.41 -3.00 0.95
CA THR A 458 22.49 -3.66 -0.36
C THR A 458 21.83 -2.83 -1.45
N ASN A 459 22.09 -3.21 -2.71
CA ASN A 459 21.38 -2.64 -3.87
C ASN A 459 20.04 -3.33 -4.14
N LEU A 460 19.62 -4.28 -3.29
CA LEU A 460 18.35 -4.97 -3.47
C LEU A 460 17.18 -4.05 -3.17
N TYR A 461 16.10 -4.24 -3.93
CA TYR A 461 14.78 -3.74 -3.59
C TYR A 461 14.18 -4.63 -2.52
N VAL A 462 13.42 -4.04 -1.63
CA VAL A 462 12.81 -4.72 -0.50
C VAL A 462 11.33 -4.39 -0.42
N GLN A 463 10.54 -5.37 -0.02
CA GLN A 463 9.12 -5.21 0.30
C GLN A 463 8.81 -5.98 1.57
N GLY A 464 8.08 -5.38 2.49
CA GLY A 464 7.55 -6.05 3.68
C GLY A 464 6.11 -5.70 3.91
N TYR A 465 5.28 -6.74 4.03
CA TYR A 465 3.88 -6.61 4.35
C TYR A 465 3.51 -7.51 5.53
N PHE A 466 2.70 -6.99 6.46
CA PHE A 466 2.39 -7.66 7.71
C PHE A 466 0.90 -7.87 7.84
N VAL A 467 0.48 -9.11 7.96
CA VAL A 467 -0.91 -9.49 8.18
C VAL A 467 -1.13 -9.64 9.69
N TYR A 468 -2.10 -8.91 10.20
CA TYR A 468 -2.52 -8.95 11.59
C TYR A 468 -3.96 -9.48 11.67
N ASP A 469 -4.24 -10.29 12.68
CA ASP A 469 -5.63 -10.56 13.05
C ASP A 469 -6.24 -9.30 13.69
N SER A 470 -7.54 -9.12 13.58
CA SER A 470 -8.29 -8.02 14.21
C SER A 470 -8.18 -7.97 15.75
N LYS A 471 -7.76 -9.06 16.39
CA LYS A 471 -7.47 -9.15 17.83
C LYS A 471 -6.03 -8.72 18.11
N LYS A 472 -5.84 -7.67 18.92
CA LYS A 472 -4.52 -7.05 19.13
C LYS A 472 -3.51 -7.86 19.95
N SER A 473 -3.90 -8.77 20.84
CA SER A 473 -2.97 -9.50 21.72
C SER A 473 -3.20 -11.00 21.63
N GLY A 474 -2.08 -11.74 21.46
CA GLY A 474 -2.10 -13.20 21.36
C GLY A 474 -2.64 -13.76 20.04
N SER A 475 -2.94 -12.91 19.07
CA SER A 475 -3.33 -13.31 17.72
C SER A 475 -2.11 -13.67 16.87
N SER A 476 -2.31 -14.50 15.84
CA SER A 476 -1.24 -14.82 14.90
C SER A 476 -0.87 -13.62 14.04
N THR A 477 0.43 -13.50 13.71
CA THR A 477 0.94 -12.54 12.75
C THR A 477 1.68 -13.27 11.64
N ILE A 478 1.50 -12.84 10.39
CA ILE A 478 2.23 -13.38 9.26
C ILE A 478 2.95 -12.23 8.57
N SER A 479 4.28 -12.33 8.49
CA SER A 479 5.09 -11.36 7.77
C SER A 479 5.45 -11.92 6.40
N HIS A 480 5.25 -11.13 5.35
CA HIS A 480 5.61 -11.44 3.97
C HIS A 480 6.72 -10.50 3.52
N LEU A 481 7.90 -11.04 3.25
CA LEU A 481 9.07 -10.26 2.84
C LEU A 481 9.54 -10.70 1.46
N ARG A 482 9.82 -9.72 0.59
CA ARG A 482 10.44 -9.93 -0.71
C ARG A 482 11.74 -9.13 -0.82
N PHE A 483 12.75 -9.76 -1.43
CA PHE A 483 14.05 -9.14 -1.71
C PHE A 483 14.48 -9.52 -3.11
N GLY A 484 14.78 -8.54 -3.96
CA GLY A 484 15.11 -8.79 -5.36
C GLY A 484 15.95 -7.70 -6.01
N PRO A 485 16.55 -8.00 -7.17
CA PRO A 485 17.43 -7.05 -7.87
C PRO A 485 16.68 -5.96 -8.64
N ARG A 486 15.35 -6.07 -8.77
CA ARG A 486 14.49 -5.15 -9.50
C ARG A 486 13.40 -4.58 -8.60
N PRO A 487 12.79 -3.42 -8.94
CA PRO A 487 11.60 -2.92 -8.24
C PRO A 487 10.52 -3.99 -8.10
N ILE A 488 9.94 -4.10 -6.91
CA ILE A 488 8.95 -5.12 -6.57
C ILE A 488 7.57 -4.52 -6.77
N LYS A 489 6.84 -5.02 -7.77
CA LYS A 489 5.46 -4.63 -8.10
C LYS A 489 4.41 -5.58 -7.51
N SER A 490 4.84 -6.59 -6.78
CA SER A 490 3.99 -7.66 -6.23
C SER A 490 3.17 -7.18 -5.03
N THR A 491 2.12 -6.38 -5.29
CA THR A 491 1.20 -5.85 -4.26
C THR A 491 0.16 -6.89 -3.82
N TYR A 492 0.61 -8.12 -3.59
CA TYR A 492 -0.19 -9.27 -3.11
C TYR A 492 0.65 -10.12 -2.15
N LEU A 493 -0.02 -10.96 -1.37
CA LEU A 493 0.66 -11.84 -0.42
C LEU A 493 1.47 -12.92 -1.17
N ILE A 494 2.57 -13.37 -0.55
CA ILE A 494 3.39 -14.44 -1.09
C ILE A 494 2.57 -15.73 -1.15
N THR A 495 2.47 -16.32 -2.33
CA THR A 495 1.77 -17.58 -2.59
C THR A 495 2.73 -18.76 -2.70
N LYS A 496 4.00 -18.51 -3.05
CA LYS A 496 5.06 -19.53 -3.18
C LYS A 496 6.35 -19.04 -2.52
N ALA A 497 6.49 -19.28 -1.21
CA ALA A 497 7.65 -18.87 -0.42
C ALA A 497 8.84 -19.82 -0.60
N ASN A 498 10.06 -19.29 -0.76
CA ASN A 498 11.28 -20.10 -0.75
C ASN A 498 11.97 -20.16 0.63
N PHE A 499 11.49 -19.33 1.58
CA PHE A 499 11.87 -19.41 3.00
C PHE A 499 10.62 -19.24 3.89
N LEU A 500 10.49 -20.11 4.89
CA LEU A 500 9.42 -20.02 5.89
C LEU A 500 10.02 -20.18 7.29
N ALA A 501 9.48 -19.47 8.28
CA ALA A 501 9.92 -19.58 9.67
C ALA A 501 8.74 -19.60 10.65
N LEU A 502 8.72 -20.58 11.54
CA LEU A 502 7.77 -20.68 12.65
C LEU A 502 8.48 -20.30 13.95
N HIS A 503 8.12 -19.14 14.51
CA HIS A 503 8.74 -18.62 15.74
C HIS A 503 8.10 -19.20 17.00
N GLN A 504 6.82 -19.55 16.94
CA GLN A 504 6.06 -20.02 18.10
C GLN A 504 5.55 -21.45 17.90
N PRO A 505 6.12 -22.43 18.61
CA PRO A 505 5.72 -23.84 18.49
C PRO A 505 4.22 -24.08 18.78
N SER A 506 3.60 -23.23 19.60
CA SER A 506 2.17 -23.32 19.95
C SER A 506 1.23 -23.12 18.76
N LEU A 507 1.72 -22.60 17.62
CA LEU A 507 0.94 -22.43 16.41
C LEU A 507 0.92 -23.69 15.53
N LEU A 508 1.73 -24.71 15.84
CA LEU A 508 1.99 -25.86 14.97
C LEU A 508 0.73 -26.58 14.47
N ASP A 509 -0.24 -26.74 15.36
CA ASP A 509 -1.49 -27.47 15.06
C ASP A 509 -2.62 -26.54 14.60
N LEU A 510 -2.37 -25.24 14.50
CA LEU A 510 -3.42 -24.26 14.18
C LEU A 510 -3.46 -23.86 12.71
N PHE A 511 -2.33 -23.98 12.00
CA PHE A 511 -2.21 -23.45 10.63
C PHE A 511 -1.51 -24.44 9.69
N ASP A 512 -1.81 -24.32 8.40
CA ASP A 512 -1.10 -25.00 7.32
C ASP A 512 0.07 -24.12 6.83
N PHE A 513 1.16 -24.13 7.56
CA PHE A 513 2.34 -23.27 7.27
C PHE A 513 2.97 -23.56 5.91
N LEU A 514 2.96 -24.82 5.46
CA LEU A 514 3.67 -25.24 4.26
C LEU A 514 2.79 -25.23 3.01
N LYS A 515 1.52 -24.82 3.12
CA LYS A 515 0.65 -24.64 1.94
C LYS A 515 1.34 -23.79 0.89
N ASN A 516 1.92 -22.67 1.30
CA ASN A 516 2.58 -21.69 0.44
C ASN A 516 4.09 -21.92 0.27
N ALA A 517 4.62 -23.09 0.65
CA ALA A 517 6.02 -23.41 0.42
C ALA A 517 6.25 -23.76 -1.05
N ALA A 518 7.28 -23.18 -1.66
CA ALA A 518 7.77 -23.58 -2.98
C ALA A 518 8.52 -24.92 -2.89
N ASN A 519 8.71 -25.61 -4.02
CA ASN A 519 9.53 -26.80 -4.07
C ASN A 519 10.99 -26.46 -3.70
N GLY A 520 11.59 -27.26 -2.80
CA GLY A 520 12.96 -27.03 -2.32
C GLY A 520 13.10 -25.89 -1.32
N ALA A 521 11.99 -25.33 -0.82
CA ALA A 521 12.00 -24.25 0.17
C ALA A 521 12.74 -24.63 1.45
N THR A 522 13.23 -23.62 2.17
CA THR A 522 13.80 -23.79 3.51
C THR A 522 12.73 -23.47 4.56
N PHE A 523 12.51 -24.39 5.51
CA PHE A 523 11.63 -24.20 6.65
C PHE A 523 12.42 -24.23 7.95
N LEU A 524 12.38 -23.12 8.68
CA LEU A 524 13.00 -22.96 10.00
C LEU A 524 11.94 -23.04 11.09
N MET A 525 12.14 -23.91 12.05
CA MET A 525 11.23 -24.09 13.18
C MET A 525 11.94 -23.83 14.51
N ASN A 526 11.41 -22.92 15.32
CA ASN A 526 11.77 -22.85 16.73
C ASN A 526 11.10 -24.02 17.47
N SER A 527 11.90 -24.91 18.05
CA SER A 527 11.37 -26.08 18.74
C SER A 527 12.30 -26.52 19.90
N PRO A 528 11.73 -26.95 21.02
CA PRO A 528 12.51 -27.54 22.12
C PRO A 528 13.00 -28.95 21.83
N HIS A 529 12.51 -29.57 20.75
CA HIS A 529 12.90 -30.94 20.37
C HIS A 529 14.21 -30.92 19.56
N PRO A 530 15.17 -31.82 19.88
CA PRO A 530 16.38 -31.94 19.10
C PRO A 530 16.09 -32.44 17.68
N ALA A 531 17.01 -32.17 16.75
CA ALA A 531 16.82 -32.40 15.32
C ALA A 531 16.46 -33.86 14.98
N ASP A 532 17.02 -34.84 15.68
CA ASP A 532 16.78 -36.27 15.49
C ASP A 532 15.38 -36.72 15.94
N LYS A 533 14.72 -35.97 16.82
CA LYS A 533 13.38 -36.26 17.34
C LYS A 533 12.28 -35.37 16.80
N LEU A 534 12.61 -34.26 16.16
CA LEU A 534 11.64 -33.29 15.70
C LEU A 534 10.62 -33.89 14.74
N TRP A 535 11.08 -34.75 13.81
CA TRP A 535 10.23 -35.36 12.79
C TRP A 535 8.95 -35.99 13.38
N ASP A 536 9.11 -36.79 14.43
CA ASP A 536 8.00 -37.55 15.05
C ASP A 536 7.01 -36.66 15.83
N THR A 537 7.32 -35.38 16.01
CA THR A 537 6.43 -34.40 16.65
C THR A 537 5.60 -33.58 15.66
N LEU A 538 5.92 -33.67 14.35
CA LEU A 538 5.24 -32.90 13.32
C LEU A 538 3.89 -33.53 12.95
N PRO A 539 2.87 -32.73 12.62
CA PRO A 539 1.64 -33.21 12.05
C PRO A 539 1.86 -33.99 10.73
N ALA A 540 1.07 -35.04 10.50
CA ALA A 540 1.17 -35.89 9.30
C ALA A 540 1.10 -35.09 7.99
N ARG A 541 0.20 -34.09 7.93
CA ARG A 541 0.07 -33.19 6.78
C ARG A 541 1.39 -32.43 6.50
N MET A 542 2.03 -31.89 7.53
CA MET A 542 3.28 -31.17 7.40
C MET A 542 4.42 -32.10 6.96
N GLN A 543 4.51 -33.29 7.52
CA GLN A 543 5.47 -34.31 7.10
C GLN A 543 5.30 -34.64 5.61
N GLN A 544 4.05 -34.84 5.16
CA GLN A 544 3.74 -35.10 3.75
C GLN A 544 4.19 -33.95 2.86
N GLN A 545 3.88 -32.70 3.21
CA GLN A 545 4.27 -31.52 2.45
C GLN A 545 5.79 -31.35 2.38
N ILE A 546 6.52 -31.65 3.47
CA ILE A 546 8.00 -31.62 3.49
C ILE A 546 8.59 -32.60 2.47
N LEU A 547 8.05 -33.83 2.43
CA LEU A 547 8.53 -34.86 1.49
C LEU A 547 8.16 -34.51 0.03
N ASP A 548 6.88 -34.14 -0.22
CA ASP A 548 6.38 -33.88 -1.58
C ASP A 548 7.07 -32.69 -2.22
N LYS A 549 7.38 -31.65 -1.44
CA LYS A 549 8.00 -30.42 -1.91
C LYS A 549 9.53 -30.38 -1.70
N ASN A 550 10.15 -31.46 -1.21
CA ASN A 550 11.59 -31.52 -0.90
C ASN A 550 12.06 -30.36 -0.01
N ILE A 551 11.30 -30.02 1.05
CA ILE A 551 11.59 -28.89 1.92
C ILE A 551 12.80 -29.21 2.80
N LYS A 552 13.74 -28.26 2.88
CA LYS A 552 14.90 -28.33 3.78
C LYS A 552 14.47 -27.89 5.16
N LEU A 553 14.33 -28.84 6.11
CA LEU A 553 13.89 -28.56 7.46
C LEU A 553 15.07 -28.23 8.36
N TYR A 554 14.97 -27.10 9.09
CA TYR A 554 15.93 -26.66 10.11
C TYR A 554 15.22 -26.41 11.44
N THR A 555 15.94 -26.62 12.54
CA THR A 555 15.43 -26.38 13.89
C THR A 555 16.46 -25.70 14.76
N ILE A 556 15.94 -24.94 15.73
CA ILE A 556 16.70 -24.32 16.81
C ILE A 556 15.80 -24.24 18.06
N ASP A 557 16.34 -24.55 19.25
CA ASP A 557 15.70 -24.14 20.50
C ASP A 557 16.12 -22.71 20.86
N ALA A 558 15.45 -21.75 20.21
CA ALA A 558 15.74 -20.33 20.41
C ALA A 558 15.45 -19.87 21.84
N PHE A 559 14.49 -20.51 22.53
CA PHE A 559 14.20 -20.19 23.93
C PHE A 559 15.33 -20.68 24.87
N ALA A 560 15.94 -21.84 24.62
CA ALA A 560 17.09 -22.30 25.38
C ALA A 560 18.30 -21.39 25.18
N VAL A 561 18.58 -20.99 23.92
CA VAL A 561 19.65 -20.01 23.62
C VAL A 561 19.39 -18.68 24.32
N ALA A 562 18.19 -18.16 24.27
CA ALA A 562 17.81 -16.90 24.93
C ALA A 562 17.97 -16.97 26.46
N ARG A 563 17.56 -18.07 27.10
CA ARG A 563 17.74 -18.28 28.53
C ARG A 563 19.24 -18.33 28.91
N LYS A 564 20.03 -19.09 28.13
CA LYS A 564 21.50 -19.24 28.39
C LYS A 564 22.25 -17.92 28.29
N THR A 565 21.81 -17.02 27.42
CA THR A 565 22.44 -15.70 27.19
C THR A 565 21.81 -14.57 28.00
N GLY A 566 20.87 -14.88 28.90
CA GLY A 566 20.23 -13.90 29.77
C GLY A 566 19.17 -13.03 29.09
N MET A 567 18.67 -13.45 27.90
CA MET A 567 17.62 -12.75 27.16
C MET A 567 16.19 -13.13 27.59
N GLY A 568 16.06 -14.13 28.49
CA GLY A 568 14.76 -14.63 28.94
C GLY A 568 13.98 -15.31 27.82
N GLY A 569 12.81 -14.77 27.45
CA GLY A 569 11.98 -15.29 26.33
C GLY A 569 12.14 -14.56 25.01
N ARG A 570 13.11 -13.66 24.88
CA ARG A 570 13.30 -12.82 23.68
C ARG A 570 14.13 -13.55 22.64
N ILE A 571 13.48 -14.13 21.64
CA ILE A 571 14.12 -14.96 20.61
C ILE A 571 14.34 -14.21 19.28
N ASN A 572 13.95 -12.96 19.16
CA ASN A 572 13.87 -12.23 17.90
C ASN A 572 15.20 -12.15 17.15
N MET A 573 16.28 -11.75 17.88
CA MET A 573 17.62 -11.63 17.27
C MET A 573 18.17 -13.01 16.88
N ILE A 574 17.81 -14.06 17.62
CA ILE A 574 18.21 -15.44 17.33
C ILE A 574 17.57 -15.90 16.03
N MET A 575 16.24 -15.76 15.90
CA MET A 575 15.51 -16.17 14.71
C MET A 575 15.90 -15.33 13.47
N GLN A 576 16.17 -14.03 13.64
CA GLN A 576 16.67 -13.16 12.60
C GLN A 576 18.06 -13.58 12.11
N THR A 577 18.96 -13.98 13.03
CA THR A 577 20.29 -14.49 12.69
C THR A 577 20.19 -15.78 11.87
N CYS A 578 19.29 -16.69 12.28
CA CYS A 578 19.02 -17.92 11.51
C CYS A 578 18.49 -17.59 10.09
N PHE A 579 17.59 -16.63 9.97
CA PHE A 579 17.08 -16.19 8.66
C PHE A 579 18.21 -15.74 7.74
N PHE A 580 19.06 -14.83 8.18
CA PHE A 580 20.17 -14.34 7.36
C PHE A 580 21.14 -15.47 6.96
N LYS A 581 21.38 -16.42 7.86
CA LYS A 581 22.23 -17.59 7.56
C LYS A 581 21.64 -18.50 6.51
N LEU A 582 20.33 -18.77 6.58
CA LEU A 582 19.66 -19.78 5.76
C LEU A 582 19.14 -19.22 4.43
N ALA A 583 18.62 -17.98 4.43
CA ALA A 583 18.06 -17.35 3.25
C ALA A 583 19.13 -16.81 2.28
N SER A 584 20.37 -16.61 2.78
CA SER A 584 21.53 -16.18 1.98
C SER A 584 21.28 -14.94 1.12
N VAL A 585 20.42 -14.01 1.57
CA VAL A 585 20.12 -12.76 0.87
C VAL A 585 21.36 -11.86 0.81
N ILE A 586 22.13 -11.86 1.91
CA ILE A 586 23.46 -11.24 2.01
C ILE A 586 24.41 -12.23 2.70
N PRO A 587 25.74 -12.10 2.56
CA PRO A 587 26.69 -12.95 3.28
C PRO A 587 26.41 -12.94 4.78
N ALA A 588 26.37 -14.12 5.40
CA ALA A 588 25.94 -14.28 6.80
C ALA A 588 26.78 -13.46 7.78
N ASP A 589 28.10 -13.40 7.57
CA ASP A 589 29.02 -12.66 8.45
C ASP A 589 28.78 -11.15 8.37
N GLU A 590 28.48 -10.62 7.19
CA GLU A 590 28.11 -9.21 7.01
C GLU A 590 26.78 -8.92 7.69
N ALA A 591 25.77 -9.79 7.50
CA ALA A 591 24.47 -9.67 8.14
C ALA A 591 24.59 -9.63 9.67
N ILE A 592 25.37 -10.55 10.25
CA ILE A 592 25.63 -10.59 11.68
C ILE A 592 26.28 -9.28 12.16
N GLY A 593 27.22 -8.75 11.38
CA GLY A 593 27.83 -7.45 11.67
C GLY A 593 26.80 -6.31 11.70
N TYR A 594 25.87 -6.27 10.75
CA TYR A 594 24.79 -5.27 10.72
C TYR A 594 23.79 -5.45 11.86
N ILE A 595 23.41 -6.70 12.19
CA ILE A 595 22.55 -7.01 13.34
C ILE A 595 23.18 -6.46 14.63
N LYS A 596 24.46 -6.73 14.86
CA LYS A 596 25.18 -6.24 16.06
C LYS A 596 25.22 -4.71 16.13
N LYS A 597 25.43 -4.03 15.00
CA LYS A 597 25.37 -2.56 14.93
C LYS A 597 23.96 -2.03 15.23
N ALA A 598 22.93 -2.68 14.69
CA ALA A 598 21.53 -2.31 14.94
C ALA A 598 21.17 -2.50 16.42
N ILE A 599 21.59 -3.60 17.03
CA ILE A 599 21.45 -3.86 18.47
C ILE A 599 22.09 -2.75 19.30
N ALA A 600 23.34 -2.40 19.00
CA ALA A 600 24.06 -1.34 19.72
C ALA A 600 23.32 0.00 19.64
N LYS A 601 22.80 0.36 18.45
CA LYS A 601 22.02 1.61 18.25
C LYS A 601 20.67 1.58 19.00
N THR A 602 19.93 0.50 18.89
CA THR A 602 18.55 0.40 19.40
C THR A 602 18.52 0.31 20.92
N TYR A 603 19.46 -0.44 21.50
CA TYR A 603 19.48 -0.70 22.94
C TYR A 603 20.46 0.16 23.73
N ALA A 604 21.20 1.07 23.10
CA ALA A 604 22.15 1.98 23.78
C ALA A 604 21.53 2.69 25.00
N LYS A 605 20.29 3.18 24.85
CA LYS A 605 19.56 3.87 25.93
C LYS A 605 19.14 2.95 27.10
N LYS A 606 19.14 1.61 26.90
CA LYS A 606 18.77 0.61 27.92
C LYS A 606 19.97 0.08 28.71
N GLY A 607 21.19 0.55 28.39
CA GLY A 607 22.44 0.19 29.04
C GLY A 607 23.23 -0.89 28.31
N GLN A 608 24.58 -0.89 28.55
CA GLN A 608 25.52 -1.77 27.85
C GLN A 608 25.26 -3.26 28.13
N GLU A 609 24.82 -3.62 29.33
CA GLU A 609 24.49 -5.01 29.66
C GLU A 609 23.41 -5.61 28.77
N VAL A 610 22.41 -4.81 28.38
CA VAL A 610 21.34 -5.25 27.45
C VAL A 610 21.91 -5.44 26.04
N VAL A 611 22.80 -4.58 25.59
CA VAL A 611 23.49 -4.70 24.30
C VAL A 611 24.33 -5.97 24.27
N ASP A 612 25.13 -6.22 25.30
CA ASP A 612 26.03 -7.37 25.39
C ASP A 612 25.27 -8.71 25.42
N LYS A 613 24.15 -8.80 26.14
CA LYS A 613 23.26 -9.97 26.13
C LYS A 613 22.68 -10.28 24.77
N ASN A 614 22.24 -9.24 24.03
CA ASN A 614 21.72 -9.41 22.67
C ASN A 614 22.82 -9.89 21.70
N ILE A 615 24.04 -9.32 21.80
CA ILE A 615 25.18 -9.73 20.97
C ILE A 615 25.57 -11.18 21.29
N ALA A 616 25.63 -11.57 22.56
CA ALA A 616 25.93 -12.94 22.98
C ALA A 616 24.89 -13.94 22.45
N ALA A 617 23.62 -13.55 22.39
CA ALA A 617 22.58 -14.39 21.80
C ALA A 617 22.78 -14.59 20.28
N VAL A 618 23.15 -13.54 19.55
CA VAL A 618 23.50 -13.63 18.12
C VAL A 618 24.70 -14.57 17.90
N ASP A 619 25.75 -14.44 18.70
CA ASP A 619 26.96 -15.28 18.59
C ASP A 619 26.69 -16.76 18.88
N ALA A 620 25.83 -17.05 19.84
CA ALA A 620 25.47 -18.43 20.21
C ALA A 620 24.49 -19.10 19.23
N THR A 621 23.88 -18.35 18.30
CA THR A 621 22.78 -18.84 17.44
C THR A 621 23.24 -19.95 16.51
N LEU A 622 24.33 -19.74 15.78
CA LEU A 622 24.73 -20.65 14.67
C LEU A 622 25.18 -22.02 15.17
N GLU A 623 25.73 -22.12 16.37
CA GLU A 623 26.11 -23.39 16.99
C GLU A 623 24.90 -24.25 17.39
N ASN A 624 23.74 -23.62 17.56
CA ASN A 624 22.50 -24.27 17.98
C ASN A 624 21.49 -24.45 16.83
N LEU A 625 21.86 -24.06 15.60
CA LEU A 625 21.04 -24.24 14.39
C LEU A 625 21.36 -25.58 13.73
N HIS A 626 20.38 -26.46 13.59
CA HIS A 626 20.58 -27.81 13.07
C HIS A 626 19.63 -28.10 11.90
N GLN A 627 20.16 -28.80 10.90
CA GLN A 627 19.34 -29.37 9.83
C GLN A 627 18.76 -30.71 10.30
N VAL A 628 17.49 -30.93 9.98
CA VAL A 628 16.81 -32.20 10.25
C VAL A 628 16.95 -33.08 9.01
N ASP A 629 17.49 -34.28 9.20
CA ASP A 629 17.56 -35.27 8.11
C ASP A 629 16.18 -35.89 7.86
N THR A 630 15.66 -35.65 6.67
CA THR A 630 14.37 -36.18 6.22
C THR A 630 14.52 -37.34 5.24
N THR A 631 15.77 -37.80 4.97
CA THR A 631 16.06 -38.89 4.03
C THR A 631 15.46 -40.21 4.52
N GLY A 632 14.64 -40.84 3.69
CA GLY A 632 13.99 -42.11 4.02
C GLY A 632 12.94 -42.06 5.14
N LYS A 633 12.57 -40.86 5.59
CA LYS A 633 11.47 -40.69 6.56
C LYS A 633 10.13 -41.03 5.91
N THR A 634 9.22 -41.56 6.72
CA THR A 634 7.82 -41.84 6.34
C THR A 634 6.88 -40.98 7.17
N VAL A 635 5.68 -40.78 6.68
CA VAL A 635 4.65 -40.02 7.40
C VAL A 635 4.12 -40.87 8.56
N ASN A 636 4.34 -40.43 9.78
CA ASN A 636 3.94 -41.07 11.02
C ASN A 636 3.36 -40.09 12.07
N GLY A 637 3.17 -38.85 11.67
CA GLY A 637 2.69 -37.76 12.54
C GLY A 637 1.22 -37.88 12.90
N HIS A 638 0.80 -37.04 13.82
CA HIS A 638 -0.62 -36.96 14.26
C HIS A 638 -1.47 -36.19 13.23
N ALA A 639 -2.76 -36.51 13.22
CA ALA A 639 -3.74 -35.77 12.43
C ALA A 639 -4.17 -34.50 13.17
N ILE A 640 -4.21 -33.36 12.47
CA ILE A 640 -4.82 -32.14 13.02
C ILE A 640 -6.33 -32.25 12.80
N PRO A 641 -7.16 -32.17 13.85
CA PRO A 641 -8.61 -32.14 13.67
C PRO A 641 -9.03 -30.86 12.92
N PRO A 642 -10.13 -30.90 12.16
CA PRO A 642 -10.66 -29.70 11.52
C PRO A 642 -10.97 -28.62 12.56
N ALA A 643 -10.67 -27.35 12.21
CA ALA A 643 -10.86 -26.22 13.11
C ALA A 643 -12.32 -26.04 13.59
N MET A 644 -13.29 -26.52 12.81
CA MET A 644 -14.71 -26.57 13.16
C MET A 644 -15.30 -27.92 12.78
N SER A 645 -16.25 -28.40 13.61
CA SER A 645 -17.04 -29.57 13.25
C SER A 645 -17.82 -29.30 11.97
N PRO A 646 -17.93 -30.30 11.06
CA PRO A 646 -18.83 -30.21 9.91
C PRO A 646 -20.29 -29.89 10.25
N ASP A 647 -20.71 -30.23 11.48
CA ASP A 647 -22.04 -29.98 12.00
C ASP A 647 -22.19 -28.64 12.74
N CYS A 648 -21.19 -27.79 12.72
CA CYS A 648 -21.23 -26.49 13.38
C CYS A 648 -22.22 -25.56 12.67
N LEU A 649 -23.27 -25.12 13.38
CA LEU A 649 -24.28 -24.19 12.84
C LEU A 649 -23.68 -22.88 12.32
N LEU A 650 -22.61 -22.39 12.93
CA LEU A 650 -21.91 -21.20 12.46
C LEU A 650 -21.22 -21.43 11.11
N TYR A 651 -20.74 -22.65 10.84
CA TYR A 651 -20.12 -23.02 9.58
C TYR A 651 -21.14 -23.24 8.47
N THR A 652 -22.30 -23.81 8.82
CA THR A 652 -23.37 -24.11 7.90
C THR A 652 -24.43 -23.02 7.80
N SER A 653 -24.36 -22.00 8.67
CA SER A 653 -25.27 -20.87 8.62
C SER A 653 -25.09 -20.10 7.32
N PRO A 654 -26.16 -19.85 6.58
CA PRO A 654 -26.07 -19.25 5.24
C PRO A 654 -25.73 -17.77 5.25
N SER A 655 -25.36 -17.16 6.29
CA SER A 655 -24.98 -15.74 6.31
C SER A 655 -25.72 -14.93 7.38
N PRO A 656 -25.15 -13.83 7.85
CA PRO A 656 -25.85 -12.86 8.71
C PRO A 656 -27.12 -12.24 8.10
N ARG A 657 -27.64 -12.79 7.03
CA ARG A 657 -28.87 -12.30 6.37
C ARG A 657 -30.15 -12.77 7.06
N ASP A 658 -30.05 -13.79 7.84
CA ASP A 658 -31.15 -14.35 8.58
C ASP A 658 -31.17 -13.80 10.01
#